data_4b4341611015eb1f38c4317863c2a976
#
_entry.id   4b4341611015eb1f38c4317863c2a976
#
_cell.length_a   1.000
_cell.length_b   1.000
_cell.length_c   1.000
_cell.angle_alpha   90.00
_cell.angle_beta   90.00
_cell.angle_gamma   90.00
#
_symmetry.space_group_name_H-M   'P 1'
#
loop_
_entity.id
_entity.type
_entity.pdbx_description
1 polymer ?
#
loop_
_entity_poly.entity_id
_entity_poly.type
_entity_poly.pdbx_seq_one_letter_code
_entity_poly.pdbx_strand_id
1 'polypeptide(L)'
;MPPFAKVTVNVPLVQGEFDYQIPPELLSQVKPGCLVQVPFGKQSVQGVVLSLQDASDWQETKPIQAILDEEPVLSDAQLLLARELAAKTFSTLASCIQVMLPPGLSQQADTLFTLNSHAQLANPVFSKIQQRMVSLFQERGPLRGRQLENAFPRIRWKPSALGLVKLGVLISQPVLPVSRLKPKMARTVSLSVPLETGMQRVKEISKGDQVIQRRQSALSYLKKESAPVETAWVMASTGCNLQDLQRLSDAGLITFGESEIWRDPLAQSEIHSLPPPSLTLEQKDAVRKIQDGFTSSQQGGSPVPYLLHGVTSSGKTEIYLHAVQEVLKLGRQAIILVPEISLTPQTVNRFLSRFPGKVGLVHSKLSPGERYDTWRRARAGLIQVVVGPRSALFTPLPDPGLIVIDECHDDSYFQDDSQPAYSAVDAALMYARIKKAVIVLGSATPPVDLVYRANKEGWSMLELPVRILAHKETIQAELESLHLPSLSFPETGLTATLPLPPVEIIDMREELKSGNRSIFSRELYSALEETLTHHRQAILFLNRRGSATYVFCRNCGYSLRCPRCDLPLTYHTNESKLMCHTCGYQRNLPIRCPVCNSTQIKQYGMGTEKVEQTLKELFPSANLLRWDHETTREKGSHDLILAHFIRHNADILIGTQMLAKGLDLPLVTLVGVILADVGLNLPDYRSPERTFQLLTQVAGRAGRSPLGGKAILQTFQPEHYAIQAAARHDTAGFYQEELEIRRKLGYPPFSKLVKIEFRDLSSQRVEQQTMAAFRQIQNWIEEGKHTATEIIGPAPCFFSRQNGY
;
A
#
# COMPACT_ATOMS: atom_id res chain seq x y z
N MET A 1 0.89 38.45 18.61
CA MET A 1 0.62 37.13 17.97
C MET A 1 -0.87 36.87 18.09
N PRO A 2 -1.51 36.25 17.09
CA PRO A 2 -2.94 35.97 17.08
C PRO A 2 -3.34 35.15 18.32
N PRO A 3 -4.33 35.56 19.10
CA PRO A 3 -4.71 34.89 20.35
C PRO A 3 -5.63 33.67 20.16
N PHE A 4 -6.06 33.42 18.94
CA PHE A 4 -6.97 32.32 18.62
C PHE A 4 -6.38 31.36 17.58
N ALA A 5 -6.72 30.08 17.68
CA ALA A 5 -6.38 29.04 16.72
C ALA A 5 -7.64 28.35 16.23
N LYS A 6 -7.73 28.17 14.94
CA LYS A 6 -8.73 27.32 14.31
C LYS A 6 -8.21 25.87 14.29
N VAL A 7 -8.94 24.95 14.91
CA VAL A 7 -8.51 23.57 15.16
C VAL A 7 -9.54 22.59 14.62
N THR A 8 -9.10 21.54 13.91
CA THR A 8 -9.91 20.38 13.62
C THR A 8 -9.66 19.31 14.68
N VAL A 9 -10.76 18.72 15.20
CA VAL A 9 -10.69 17.76 16.31
C VAL A 9 -10.79 16.32 15.81
N ASN A 10 -10.02 15.41 16.40
CA ASN A 10 -10.04 14.00 16.07
C ASN A 10 -11.19 13.26 16.82
N VAL A 11 -12.41 13.60 16.44
CA VAL A 11 -13.63 12.99 16.95
C VAL A 11 -14.42 12.39 15.77
N PRO A 12 -14.75 11.09 15.79
CA PRO A 12 -15.53 10.46 14.72
C PRO A 12 -16.83 11.21 14.41
N LEU A 13 -17.17 11.37 13.15
CA LEU A 13 -18.39 12.00 12.64
C LEU A 13 -18.52 13.52 12.93
N VAL A 14 -17.59 14.13 13.66
CA VAL A 14 -17.57 15.57 13.84
C VAL A 14 -17.01 16.23 12.59
N GLN A 15 -17.80 17.14 12.03
CA GLN A 15 -17.40 17.97 10.90
C GLN A 15 -17.19 19.41 11.38
N GLY A 16 -16.23 20.10 10.77
CA GLY A 16 -15.99 21.51 11.00
C GLY A 16 -14.66 21.83 11.66
N GLU A 17 -14.44 23.12 11.76
CA GLU A 17 -13.29 23.76 12.38
C GLU A 17 -13.78 24.53 13.60
N PHE A 18 -13.02 24.48 14.69
CA PHE A 18 -13.42 25.03 15.97
C PHE A 18 -12.38 26.04 16.44
N ASP A 19 -12.84 27.18 16.96
CA ASP A 19 -11.97 28.21 17.50
C ASP A 19 -11.61 27.92 18.95
N TYR A 20 -10.32 28.04 19.27
CA TYR A 20 -9.78 27.91 20.62
C TYR A 20 -8.88 29.09 20.94
N GLN A 21 -8.93 29.54 22.18
CA GLN A 21 -8.02 30.56 22.71
C GLN A 21 -6.62 29.92 22.92
N ILE A 22 -5.58 30.67 22.56
CA ILE A 22 -4.20 30.25 22.83
C ILE A 22 -3.77 30.90 24.16
N PRO A 23 -3.43 30.09 25.17
CA PRO A 23 -2.89 30.61 26.44
C PRO A 23 -1.61 31.44 26.21
N PRO A 24 -1.35 32.52 26.97
CA PRO A 24 -0.17 33.36 26.81
C PRO A 24 1.15 32.62 26.77
N GLU A 25 1.30 31.56 27.59
CA GLU A 25 2.47 30.70 27.68
C GLU A 25 2.71 29.82 26.41
N LEU A 26 1.66 29.62 25.60
CA LEU A 26 1.73 28.82 24.36
C LEU A 26 1.75 29.67 23.09
N LEU A 27 1.59 30.97 23.18
CA LEU A 27 1.49 31.85 22.01
C LEU A 27 2.69 31.78 21.06
N SER A 28 3.90 31.59 21.61
CA SER A 28 5.12 31.47 20.77
C SER A 28 5.33 30.09 20.15
N GLN A 29 4.65 29.09 20.66
CA GLN A 29 4.85 27.69 20.29
C GLN A 29 3.78 27.18 19.35
N VAL A 30 2.54 27.66 19.46
CA VAL A 30 1.41 27.23 18.61
C VAL A 30 1.57 27.79 17.19
N LYS A 31 1.62 26.88 16.21
CA LYS A 31 1.73 27.19 14.77
C LYS A 31 0.74 26.32 14.00
N PRO A 32 0.38 26.69 12.76
CA PRO A 32 -0.35 25.78 11.87
C PRO A 32 0.37 24.43 11.77
N GLY A 33 -0.40 23.35 11.77
CA GLY A 33 0.13 21.99 11.77
C GLY A 33 0.49 21.42 13.15
N CYS A 34 0.49 22.22 14.23
CA CYS A 34 0.74 21.72 15.58
C CYS A 34 -0.35 20.76 16.04
N LEU A 35 0.08 19.69 16.73
CA LEU A 35 -0.79 18.71 17.38
C LEU A 35 -1.08 19.18 18.80
N VAL A 36 -2.34 19.43 19.09
CA VAL A 36 -2.78 20.02 20.36
C VAL A 36 -3.81 19.16 21.08
N GLN A 37 -3.88 19.33 22.40
CA GLN A 37 -4.93 18.82 23.24
C GLN A 37 -5.92 19.93 23.51
N VAL A 38 -7.20 19.69 23.21
CA VAL A 38 -8.27 20.67 23.38
C VAL A 38 -9.50 20.10 24.05
N PRO A 39 -10.25 20.90 24.82
CA PRO A 39 -11.51 20.47 25.40
C PRO A 39 -12.62 20.46 24.32
N PHE A 40 -13.34 19.34 24.19
CA PHE A 40 -14.47 19.21 23.28
C PHE A 40 -15.66 18.58 23.98
N GLY A 41 -16.74 19.34 24.20
CA GLY A 41 -17.83 18.92 25.08
C GLY A 41 -17.31 18.72 26.52
N LYS A 42 -17.48 17.50 27.02
CA LYS A 42 -16.97 17.06 28.33
C LYS A 42 -15.66 16.26 28.25
N GLN A 43 -15.08 16.17 27.08
CA GLN A 43 -13.89 15.37 26.81
C GLN A 43 -12.70 16.23 26.44
N SER A 44 -11.52 15.73 26.71
CA SER A 44 -10.28 16.27 26.15
C SER A 44 -9.90 15.44 24.95
N VAL A 45 -9.69 16.07 23.79
CA VAL A 45 -9.47 15.43 22.52
C VAL A 45 -8.21 15.95 21.85
N GLN A 46 -7.68 15.18 20.95
CA GLN A 46 -6.58 15.60 20.07
C GLN A 46 -7.12 16.41 18.91
N GLY A 47 -6.43 17.48 18.56
CA GLY A 47 -6.73 18.30 17.38
C GLY A 47 -5.46 18.76 16.68
N VAL A 48 -5.62 19.25 15.46
CA VAL A 48 -4.55 19.85 14.66
C VAL A 48 -4.91 21.29 14.37
N VAL A 49 -3.99 22.19 14.62
CA VAL A 49 -4.12 23.63 14.34
C VAL A 49 -4.09 23.84 12.82
N LEU A 50 -5.11 24.51 12.30
CA LEU A 50 -5.26 24.77 10.87
C LEU A 50 -4.76 26.17 10.49
N SER A 51 -5.05 27.16 11.33
CA SER A 51 -4.65 28.55 11.15
C SER A 51 -4.70 29.32 12.46
N LEU A 52 -4.01 30.43 12.53
CA LEU A 52 -4.07 31.37 13.64
C LEU A 52 -4.94 32.56 13.23
N GLN A 53 -5.67 33.16 14.20
CA GLN A 53 -6.62 34.26 13.97
C GLN A 53 -6.52 35.32 15.07
N ASP A 54 -6.70 36.57 14.70
CA ASP A 54 -6.70 37.70 15.62
C ASP A 54 -8.02 37.84 16.40
N ALA A 55 -9.11 37.32 15.84
CA ALA A 55 -10.44 37.32 16.47
C ALA A 55 -11.14 35.98 16.22
N SER A 56 -12.06 35.61 17.11
CA SER A 56 -12.96 34.46 16.94
C SER A 56 -14.37 34.95 16.58
N ASP A 57 -15.05 34.15 15.77
CA ASP A 57 -16.47 34.35 15.44
C ASP A 57 -17.40 34.02 16.61
N TRP A 58 -16.87 33.42 17.70
CA TRP A 58 -17.62 32.95 18.86
C TRP A 58 -17.32 33.85 20.09
N GLN A 59 -18.37 34.19 20.83
CA GLN A 59 -18.25 34.98 22.06
C GLN A 59 -17.49 34.26 23.18
N GLU A 60 -17.64 32.94 23.29
CA GLU A 60 -16.96 32.13 24.28
C GLU A 60 -16.12 31.07 23.61
N THR A 61 -14.80 31.10 23.78
CA THR A 61 -13.87 30.11 23.31
C THR A 61 -13.17 29.42 24.49
N LYS A 62 -12.88 28.13 24.34
CA LYS A 62 -12.12 27.36 25.34
C LYS A 62 -10.62 27.46 25.05
N PRO A 63 -9.73 27.40 26.05
CA PRO A 63 -8.31 27.43 25.85
C PRO A 63 -7.77 26.08 25.35
N ILE A 64 -6.68 26.12 24.55
CA ILE A 64 -5.82 24.96 24.26
C ILE A 64 -5.20 24.51 25.59
N GLN A 65 -5.23 23.20 25.85
CA GLN A 65 -4.75 22.63 27.11
C GLN A 65 -3.24 22.32 27.09
N ALA A 66 -2.74 21.77 25.97
CA ALA A 66 -1.34 21.43 25.80
C ALA A 66 -0.97 21.25 24.31
N ILE A 67 0.31 21.42 24.01
CA ILE A 67 0.92 20.98 22.76
C ILE A 67 1.41 19.55 22.96
N LEU A 68 1.10 18.66 22.00
CA LEU A 68 1.40 17.23 22.10
C LEU A 68 2.69 16.82 21.35
N ASP A 69 3.18 17.66 20.44
CA ASP A 69 4.47 17.51 19.75
C ASP A 69 5.09 18.90 19.63
N GLU A 70 6.39 19.01 19.94
CA GLU A 70 7.11 20.29 19.97
C GLU A 70 7.17 20.98 18.60
N GLU A 71 7.12 20.19 17.53
CA GLU A 71 7.13 20.68 16.15
C GLU A 71 5.81 20.40 15.44
N PRO A 72 5.44 21.21 14.44
CA PRO A 72 4.27 20.93 13.60
C PRO A 72 4.34 19.52 12.99
N VAL A 73 3.27 18.76 13.16
CA VAL A 73 3.16 17.39 12.61
C VAL A 73 2.77 17.37 11.14
N LEU A 74 2.24 18.47 10.63
CA LEU A 74 1.89 18.69 9.23
C LEU A 74 2.44 20.04 8.76
N SER A 75 2.95 20.06 7.53
CA SER A 75 3.32 21.31 6.84
C SER A 75 2.07 22.02 6.28
N ASP A 76 2.19 23.29 5.96
CA ASP A 76 1.12 24.08 5.31
C ASP A 76 0.63 23.42 4.02
N ALA A 77 1.56 22.87 3.23
CA ALA A 77 1.22 22.15 2.00
C ALA A 77 0.38 20.88 2.28
N GLN A 78 0.66 20.18 3.36
CA GLN A 78 -0.13 19.02 3.78
C GLN A 78 -1.50 19.42 4.33
N LEU A 79 -1.61 20.54 5.02
CA LEU A 79 -2.91 21.10 5.44
C LEU A 79 -3.78 21.48 4.24
N LEU A 80 -3.19 22.10 3.22
CA LEU A 80 -3.89 22.40 1.95
C LEU A 80 -4.31 21.11 1.25
N LEU A 81 -3.42 20.12 1.15
CA LEU A 81 -3.73 18.81 0.58
C LEU A 81 -4.89 18.14 1.33
N ALA A 82 -4.91 18.21 2.67
CA ALA A 82 -5.97 17.63 3.48
C ALA A 82 -7.34 18.28 3.18
N ARG A 83 -7.37 19.59 2.99
CA ARG A 83 -8.60 20.33 2.62
C ARG A 83 -9.09 19.95 1.23
N GLU A 84 -8.21 19.91 0.24
CA GLU A 84 -8.58 19.50 -1.13
C GLU A 84 -9.07 18.04 -1.17
N LEU A 85 -8.37 17.16 -0.43
CA LEU A 85 -8.75 15.75 -0.34
C LEU A 85 -10.12 15.59 0.32
N ALA A 86 -10.38 16.31 1.41
CA ALA A 86 -11.68 16.29 2.09
C ALA A 86 -12.82 16.72 1.17
N ALA A 87 -12.61 17.81 0.41
CA ALA A 87 -13.59 18.30 -0.56
C ALA A 87 -13.84 17.28 -1.70
N LYS A 88 -12.76 16.65 -2.23
CA LYS A 88 -12.87 15.70 -3.34
C LYS A 88 -13.52 14.38 -2.94
N THR A 89 -13.28 13.92 -1.70
CA THR A 89 -13.73 12.62 -1.21
C THR A 89 -14.99 12.67 -0.34
N PHE A 90 -15.56 13.85 -0.15
CA PHE A 90 -16.70 14.10 0.76
C PHE A 90 -16.43 13.59 2.19
N SER A 91 -15.19 13.62 2.61
CA SER A 91 -14.73 13.14 3.91
C SER A 91 -14.51 14.30 4.88
N THR A 92 -14.46 13.99 6.17
CA THR A 92 -14.12 15.03 7.17
C THR A 92 -12.64 15.42 7.06
N LEU A 93 -12.33 16.67 7.31
CA LEU A 93 -10.95 17.15 7.33
C LEU A 93 -10.09 16.37 8.35
N ALA A 94 -10.67 16.04 9.50
CA ALA A 94 -10.03 15.23 10.54
C ALA A 94 -9.62 13.84 10.02
N SER A 95 -10.48 13.16 9.23
CA SER A 95 -10.15 11.86 8.65
C SER A 95 -9.02 11.96 7.61
N CYS A 96 -8.99 13.03 6.82
CA CYS A 96 -7.91 13.29 5.86
C CYS A 96 -6.58 13.59 6.55
N ILE A 97 -6.60 14.34 7.64
CA ILE A 97 -5.41 14.59 8.46
C ILE A 97 -4.92 13.30 9.12
N GLN A 98 -5.84 12.47 9.59
CA GLN A 98 -5.49 11.22 10.28
C GLN A 98 -4.67 10.25 9.42
N VAL A 99 -4.93 10.16 8.11
CA VAL A 99 -4.14 9.30 7.21
C VAL A 99 -2.74 9.87 6.93
N MET A 100 -2.50 11.14 7.21
CA MET A 100 -1.20 11.81 7.05
C MET A 100 -0.30 11.66 8.29
N LEU A 101 -0.87 11.27 9.43
CA LEU A 101 -0.11 11.06 10.67
C LEU A 101 0.38 9.61 10.79
N PRO A 102 1.56 9.38 11.35
CA PRO A 102 2.06 8.03 11.57
C PRO A 102 1.15 7.29 12.56
N PRO A 103 0.96 5.96 12.41
CA PRO A 103 0.17 5.17 13.34
C PRO A 103 0.69 5.32 14.78
N GLY A 104 -0.21 5.58 15.71
CA GLY A 104 0.09 5.75 17.12
C GLY A 104 0.35 7.20 17.56
N LEU A 105 0.58 8.14 16.62
CA LEU A 105 0.58 9.57 16.92
C LEU A 105 -0.86 10.10 16.94
N SER A 106 -1.69 9.65 16.00
CA SER A 106 -3.12 9.96 16.00
C SER A 106 -3.85 9.19 17.11
N GLN A 107 -4.44 9.93 18.03
CA GLN A 107 -5.14 9.38 19.19
C GLN A 107 -6.59 9.84 19.22
N GLN A 108 -7.51 8.90 19.42
CA GLN A 108 -8.90 9.22 19.68
C GLN A 108 -9.14 9.22 21.20
N ALA A 109 -9.98 10.14 21.65
CA ALA A 109 -10.46 10.14 23.03
C ALA A 109 -11.06 8.77 23.38
N ASP A 110 -10.76 8.29 24.57
CA ASP A 110 -11.27 7.04 25.09
C ASP A 110 -11.89 7.30 26.49
N THR A 111 -12.65 6.37 26.99
CA THR A 111 -13.20 6.43 28.35
C THR A 111 -12.48 5.43 29.22
N LEU A 112 -11.86 5.90 30.26
CA LEU A 112 -11.32 5.06 31.32
C LEU A 112 -12.44 4.74 32.30
N PHE A 113 -12.69 3.47 32.51
CA PHE A 113 -13.61 2.97 33.51
C PHE A 113 -12.82 2.43 34.70
N THR A 114 -13.19 2.87 35.90
CA THR A 114 -12.55 2.46 37.18
C THR A 114 -13.63 1.93 38.10
N LEU A 115 -13.34 0.83 38.82
CA LEU A 115 -14.23 0.31 39.83
C LEU A 115 -14.33 1.31 40.99
N ASN A 116 -15.52 1.66 41.39
CA ASN A 116 -15.72 2.55 42.53
C ASN A 116 -15.62 1.75 43.86
N SER A 117 -14.50 1.91 44.57
CA SER A 117 -14.26 1.24 45.86
C SER A 117 -15.21 1.65 46.98
N HIS A 118 -15.92 2.75 46.78
CA HIS A 118 -16.87 3.29 47.81
C HIS A 118 -18.34 3.03 47.42
N ALA A 119 -18.63 2.22 46.42
CA ALA A 119 -19.99 1.93 46.02
C ALA A 119 -20.71 1.09 47.09
N GLN A 120 -21.57 1.73 47.86
CA GLN A 120 -22.51 1.04 48.76
C GLN A 120 -23.72 0.59 47.95
N LEU A 121 -23.76 -0.66 47.56
CA LEU A 121 -24.83 -1.22 46.74
C LEU A 121 -25.72 -2.11 47.62
N ALA A 122 -26.91 -1.67 47.89
CA ALA A 122 -27.97 -2.51 48.47
C ALA A 122 -28.47 -3.48 47.38
N ASN A 123 -27.90 -4.71 47.33
CA ASN A 123 -28.31 -5.83 46.50
C ASN A 123 -28.61 -5.49 45.00
N PRO A 124 -27.65 -5.07 44.19
CA PRO A 124 -27.88 -4.80 42.78
C PRO A 124 -28.02 -6.10 41.99
N VAL A 125 -29.09 -6.22 41.21
CA VAL A 125 -29.26 -7.29 40.23
C VAL A 125 -28.48 -6.93 38.96
N PHE A 126 -27.33 -7.55 38.79
CA PHE A 126 -26.53 -7.35 37.61
C PHE A 126 -26.92 -8.36 36.51
N SER A 127 -26.97 -7.89 35.27
CA SER A 127 -27.00 -8.79 34.08
C SER A 127 -25.73 -9.63 34.02
N LYS A 128 -25.78 -10.78 33.34
CA LYS A 128 -24.62 -11.66 33.13
C LYS A 128 -23.38 -10.90 32.53
N ILE A 129 -23.63 -9.95 31.64
CA ILE A 129 -22.58 -9.12 31.05
C ILE A 129 -21.99 -8.17 32.08
N GLN A 130 -22.81 -7.54 32.90
CA GLN A 130 -22.38 -6.63 33.97
C GLN A 130 -21.57 -7.38 35.03
N GLN A 131 -22.00 -8.57 35.47
CA GLN A 131 -21.24 -9.42 36.40
C GLN A 131 -19.84 -9.73 35.87
N ARG A 132 -19.77 -10.18 34.61
CA ARG A 132 -18.48 -10.48 33.93
C ARG A 132 -17.61 -9.24 33.80
N MET A 133 -18.20 -8.06 33.55
CA MET A 133 -17.46 -6.79 33.56
C MET A 133 -16.88 -6.47 34.93
N VAL A 134 -17.68 -6.54 35.98
CA VAL A 134 -17.21 -6.27 37.34
C VAL A 134 -16.06 -7.20 37.71
N SER A 135 -16.16 -8.50 37.44
CA SER A 135 -15.07 -9.46 37.68
C SER A 135 -13.80 -9.09 36.89
N LEU A 136 -13.94 -8.66 35.62
CA LEU A 136 -12.82 -8.22 34.81
C LEU A 136 -12.13 -6.97 35.41
N PHE A 137 -12.90 -6.01 35.95
CA PHE A 137 -12.35 -4.84 36.62
C PHE A 137 -11.67 -5.17 37.93
N GLN A 138 -12.18 -6.17 38.65
CA GLN A 138 -11.55 -6.66 39.90
C GLN A 138 -10.19 -7.35 39.61
N GLU A 139 -10.11 -8.11 38.49
CA GLU A 139 -8.93 -8.86 38.12
C GLU A 139 -7.85 -7.94 37.50
N ARG A 140 -8.25 -6.99 36.64
CA ARG A 140 -7.30 -6.21 35.79
C ARG A 140 -7.18 -4.75 36.19
N GLY A 141 -7.96 -4.26 37.12
CA GLY A 141 -8.01 -2.86 37.51
C GLY A 141 -8.70 -1.97 36.45
N PRO A 142 -8.34 -0.67 36.37
CA PRO A 142 -8.94 0.28 35.45
C PRO A 142 -8.74 -0.12 33.98
N LEU A 143 -9.81 -0.10 33.19
CA LEU A 143 -9.78 -0.47 31.78
C LEU A 143 -10.35 0.64 30.90
N ARG A 144 -9.74 0.80 29.73
CA ARG A 144 -10.22 1.72 28.69
C ARG A 144 -11.31 1.07 27.83
N GLY A 145 -12.16 1.88 27.20
CA GLY A 145 -13.23 1.42 26.32
C GLY A 145 -12.74 0.47 25.25
N ARG A 146 -11.58 0.74 24.60
CA ARG A 146 -10.95 -0.16 23.62
C ARG A 146 -10.53 -1.52 24.21
N GLN A 147 -10.11 -1.54 25.47
CA GLN A 147 -9.75 -2.81 26.12
C GLN A 147 -11.00 -3.63 26.44
N LEU A 148 -12.12 -2.94 26.77
CA LEU A 148 -13.42 -3.59 26.92
C LEU A 148 -13.95 -4.12 25.60
N GLU A 149 -13.76 -3.41 24.49
CA GLU A 149 -14.13 -3.87 23.14
C GLU A 149 -13.41 -5.17 22.76
N ASN A 150 -12.12 -5.27 23.07
CA ASN A 150 -11.34 -6.49 22.87
C ASN A 150 -11.73 -7.63 23.83
N ALA A 151 -12.13 -7.31 25.06
CA ALA A 151 -12.55 -8.31 26.04
C ALA A 151 -13.97 -8.84 25.79
N PHE A 152 -14.81 -8.07 25.12
CA PHE A 152 -16.19 -8.38 24.77
C PHE A 152 -16.45 -8.30 23.26
N PRO A 153 -15.72 -9.05 22.41
CA PRO A 153 -15.91 -9.02 20.96
C PRO A 153 -17.32 -9.51 20.63
N ARG A 154 -17.99 -8.81 19.70
CA ARG A 154 -19.36 -9.11 19.25
C ARG A 154 -20.48 -8.87 20.28
N ILE A 155 -20.19 -8.28 21.43
CA ILE A 155 -21.18 -7.92 22.46
C ILE A 155 -21.29 -6.39 22.51
N ARG A 156 -22.52 -5.87 22.59
CA ARG A 156 -22.77 -4.44 22.84
C ARG A 156 -22.47 -4.13 24.32
N TRP A 157 -21.23 -3.96 24.66
CA TRP A 157 -20.74 -3.73 26.02
C TRP A 157 -21.03 -2.33 26.55
N LYS A 158 -21.03 -1.28 25.68
CA LYS A 158 -21.21 0.13 26.09
C LYS A 158 -22.45 0.40 26.95
N PRO A 159 -23.67 -0.08 26.57
CA PRO A 159 -24.85 0.11 27.41
C PRO A 159 -24.71 -0.54 28.80
N SER A 160 -24.07 -1.69 28.89
CA SER A 160 -23.85 -2.39 30.17
C SER A 160 -22.84 -1.64 31.03
N ALA A 161 -21.75 -1.11 30.46
CA ALA A 161 -20.79 -0.28 31.18
C ALA A 161 -21.41 1.03 31.66
N LEU A 162 -22.19 1.73 30.81
CA LEU A 162 -22.90 2.95 31.20
C LEU A 162 -23.98 2.68 32.25
N GLY A 163 -24.61 1.50 32.22
CA GLY A 163 -25.52 1.05 33.28
C GLY A 163 -24.79 0.91 34.62
N LEU A 164 -23.60 0.33 34.63
CA LEU A 164 -22.77 0.24 35.86
C LEU A 164 -22.31 1.62 36.35
N VAL A 165 -22.05 2.57 35.45
CA VAL A 165 -21.72 3.96 35.81
C VAL A 165 -22.94 4.66 36.47
N LYS A 166 -24.14 4.49 35.90
CA LYS A 166 -25.39 5.03 36.49
C LYS A 166 -25.68 4.46 37.87
N LEU A 167 -25.32 3.20 38.09
CA LEU A 167 -25.45 2.55 39.41
C LEU A 167 -24.33 2.93 40.39
N GLY A 168 -23.38 3.75 39.97
CA GLY A 168 -22.25 4.15 40.80
C GLY A 168 -21.17 3.07 41.02
N VAL A 169 -21.28 1.93 40.35
CA VAL A 169 -20.31 0.80 40.44
C VAL A 169 -19.02 1.11 39.70
N LEU A 170 -19.13 1.79 38.57
CA LEU A 170 -17.99 2.25 37.78
C LEU A 170 -17.97 3.79 37.78
N ILE A 171 -16.78 4.33 37.81
CA ILE A 171 -16.49 5.74 37.51
C ILE A 171 -15.96 5.79 36.07
N SER A 172 -16.52 6.68 35.26
CA SER A 172 -16.06 6.90 33.90
C SER A 172 -15.35 8.24 33.79
N GLN A 173 -14.14 8.25 33.27
CA GLN A 173 -13.37 9.47 32.99
C GLN A 173 -12.97 9.51 31.55
N PRO A 174 -13.22 10.62 30.83
CA PRO A 174 -12.66 10.80 29.51
C PRO A 174 -11.14 10.96 29.61
N VAL A 175 -10.42 10.18 28.83
CA VAL A 175 -8.95 10.23 28.77
C VAL A 175 -8.47 10.33 27.34
N LEU A 176 -7.47 11.17 27.10
CA LEU A 176 -6.68 11.08 25.89
C LEU A 176 -5.53 10.11 26.19
N PRO A 177 -5.44 8.97 25.48
CA PRO A 177 -4.34 8.04 25.72
C PRO A 177 -2.99 8.73 25.47
N VAL A 178 -2.03 8.56 26.34
CA VAL A 178 -0.66 9.04 26.10
C VAL A 178 -0.07 8.28 24.91
N SER A 179 0.56 8.97 23.97
CA SER A 179 1.26 8.33 22.87
C SER A 179 2.32 7.35 23.42
N ARG A 180 2.25 6.11 22.95
CA ARG A 180 3.26 5.09 23.29
C ARG A 180 4.50 5.24 22.43
N LEU A 181 4.44 6.07 21.41
CA LEU A 181 5.55 6.33 20.51
C LEU A 181 6.44 7.40 21.17
N LYS A 182 7.60 6.96 21.58
CA LYS A 182 8.66 7.83 22.10
C LYS A 182 9.95 7.52 21.35
N PRO A 183 10.86 8.51 21.23
CA PRO A 183 12.22 8.25 20.79
C PRO A 183 12.82 7.10 21.59
N LYS A 184 13.59 6.25 20.93
CA LYS A 184 14.36 5.21 21.63
C LYS A 184 15.63 5.86 22.19
N MET A 185 15.73 5.92 23.50
CA MET A 185 16.95 6.41 24.17
C MET A 185 17.89 5.26 24.45
N ALA A 186 19.18 5.47 24.21
CA ALA A 186 20.22 4.57 24.63
C ALA A 186 21.18 5.28 25.58
N ARG A 187 21.66 4.52 26.53
CA ARG A 187 22.68 5.00 27.44
C ARG A 187 24.00 5.09 26.72
N THR A 188 24.61 6.26 26.72
CA THR A 188 25.90 6.55 26.09
C THR A 188 26.99 6.85 27.09
N VAL A 189 28.22 6.79 26.62
CA VAL A 189 29.41 7.07 27.41
C VAL A 189 30.30 8.02 26.62
N SER A 190 30.83 9.02 27.29
CA SER A 190 31.85 9.93 26.76
C SER A 190 33.03 10.07 27.70
N LEU A 191 34.18 10.35 27.14
CA LEU A 191 35.42 10.60 27.93
C LEU A 191 35.32 12.00 28.57
N SER A 192 35.55 12.08 29.89
CA SER A 192 35.48 13.33 30.68
C SER A 192 36.82 13.96 30.96
N VAL A 193 37.92 13.25 30.76
CA VAL A 193 39.27 13.68 31.08
C VAL A 193 40.26 13.39 29.93
N PRO A 194 41.42 14.08 29.84
CA PRO A 194 42.47 13.71 28.89
C PRO A 194 42.89 12.25 29.03
N LEU A 195 43.14 11.58 27.93
CA LEU A 195 43.42 10.15 27.90
C LEU A 195 44.62 9.76 28.81
N GLU A 196 45.70 10.56 28.81
CA GLU A 196 46.91 10.30 29.61
C GLU A 196 46.60 10.30 31.11
N THR A 197 45.85 11.29 31.58
CA THR A 197 45.38 11.37 32.97
C THR A 197 44.47 10.19 33.31
N GLY A 198 43.56 9.84 32.38
CA GLY A 198 42.66 8.69 32.53
C GLY A 198 43.41 7.38 32.66
N MET A 199 44.43 7.16 31.83
CA MET A 199 45.26 5.95 31.83
C MET A 199 46.02 5.75 33.15
N GLN A 200 46.54 6.83 33.76
CA GLN A 200 47.20 6.78 35.05
C GLN A 200 46.22 6.44 36.18
N ARG A 201 45.09 7.15 36.24
CA ARG A 201 44.06 6.95 37.27
C ARG A 201 43.39 5.56 37.21
N VAL A 202 43.31 4.94 36.02
CA VAL A 202 42.79 3.56 35.90
C VAL A 202 43.67 2.59 36.65
N LYS A 203 45.00 2.76 36.68
CA LYS A 203 45.94 1.91 37.43
C LYS A 203 45.75 2.04 38.95
N GLU A 204 45.39 3.24 39.42
CA GLU A 204 45.16 3.51 40.87
C GLU A 204 43.82 2.90 41.35
N ILE A 205 42.79 2.95 40.54
CA ILE A 205 41.44 2.50 40.93
C ILE A 205 41.11 1.05 40.58
N SER A 206 42.06 0.33 39.94
CA SER A 206 41.82 -1.04 39.46
C SER A 206 42.81 -2.03 40.11
N LYS A 207 42.30 -3.21 40.46
CA LYS A 207 43.10 -4.35 40.94
C LYS A 207 43.09 -5.47 39.89
N GLY A 208 44.26 -5.91 39.47
CA GLY A 208 44.46 -6.97 38.49
C GLY A 208 44.63 -6.46 37.05
N ASP A 209 45.67 -7.01 36.38
CA ASP A 209 46.11 -6.55 35.04
C ASP A 209 45.04 -6.63 33.96
N GLN A 210 44.26 -7.70 33.98
CA GLN A 210 43.15 -7.86 32.99
C GLN A 210 42.06 -6.76 33.12
N VAL A 211 41.76 -6.33 34.37
CA VAL A 211 40.76 -5.27 34.62
C VAL A 211 41.33 -3.93 34.18
N ILE A 212 42.62 -3.68 34.50
CA ILE A 212 43.33 -2.46 34.07
C ILE A 212 43.31 -2.36 32.54
N GLN A 213 43.69 -3.44 31.86
CA GLN A 213 43.74 -3.49 30.40
C GLN A 213 42.37 -3.22 29.74
N ARG A 214 41.27 -3.86 30.21
CA ARG A 214 39.92 -3.61 29.69
C ARG A 214 39.49 -2.15 29.87
N ARG A 215 39.68 -1.56 31.06
CA ARG A 215 39.33 -0.18 31.36
C ARG A 215 40.16 0.83 30.54
N GLN A 216 41.45 0.56 30.36
CA GLN A 216 42.29 1.37 29.48
C GLN A 216 41.90 1.26 28.02
N SER A 217 41.49 0.06 27.55
CA SER A 217 40.93 -0.13 26.21
C SER A 217 39.65 0.67 26.00
N ALA A 218 38.79 0.75 27.04
CA ALA A 218 37.58 1.57 26.96
C ALA A 218 37.90 3.07 26.81
N LEU A 219 38.83 3.61 27.59
CA LEU A 219 39.25 5.02 27.47
C LEU A 219 39.90 5.29 26.10
N SER A 220 40.75 4.36 25.62
CA SER A 220 41.38 4.47 24.30
C SER A 220 40.37 4.43 23.17
N TYR A 221 39.34 3.59 23.28
CA TYR A 221 38.24 3.49 22.34
C TYR A 221 37.44 4.81 22.30
N LEU A 222 37.01 5.30 23.47
CA LEU A 222 36.26 6.55 23.58
C LEU A 222 37.04 7.78 23.10
N LYS A 223 38.37 7.80 23.19
CA LYS A 223 39.20 8.87 22.65
C LYS A 223 39.21 8.94 21.13
N LYS A 224 39.03 7.81 20.44
CA LYS A 224 38.97 7.75 18.97
C LYS A 224 37.66 8.27 18.43
N GLU A 225 36.60 8.25 19.27
CA GLU A 225 35.26 8.67 18.89
C GLU A 225 35.07 10.17 19.17
N SER A 226 34.51 10.87 18.23
CA SER A 226 34.23 12.32 18.32
C SER A 226 32.91 12.66 19.02
N ALA A 227 32.07 11.65 19.30
CA ALA A 227 30.72 11.77 19.88
C ALA A 227 30.54 10.75 21.01
N PRO A 228 29.56 10.93 21.91
CA PRO A 228 29.18 9.92 22.90
C PRO A 228 28.84 8.58 22.23
N VAL A 229 29.39 7.48 22.74
CA VAL A 229 29.23 6.12 22.20
C VAL A 229 28.23 5.33 23.04
N GLU A 230 27.39 4.55 22.41
CA GLU A 230 26.46 3.66 23.10
C GLU A 230 27.20 2.67 23.99
N THR A 231 26.74 2.52 25.23
CA THR A 231 27.36 1.67 26.27
C THR A 231 27.57 0.23 25.77
N ALA A 232 26.61 -0.31 24.99
CA ALA A 232 26.69 -1.66 24.44
C ALA A 232 27.86 -1.82 23.44
N TRP A 233 28.13 -0.82 22.62
CA TRP A 233 29.22 -0.80 21.66
C TRP A 233 30.59 -0.74 22.37
N VAL A 234 30.69 0.11 23.41
CA VAL A 234 31.92 0.18 24.21
C VAL A 234 32.21 -1.17 24.85
N MET A 235 31.22 -1.82 25.45
CA MET A 235 31.38 -3.16 26.04
C MET A 235 31.80 -4.21 25.02
N ALA A 236 31.12 -4.24 23.86
CA ALA A 236 31.41 -5.20 22.80
C ALA A 236 32.83 -5.03 22.21
N SER A 237 33.27 -3.78 22.00
CA SER A 237 34.54 -3.46 21.35
C SER A 237 35.76 -3.59 22.29
N THR A 238 35.55 -3.50 23.59
CA THR A 238 36.66 -3.41 24.57
C THR A 238 36.69 -4.54 25.59
N GLY A 239 35.67 -5.39 25.61
CA GLY A 239 35.49 -6.46 26.59
C GLY A 239 35.18 -5.96 28.02
N CYS A 240 34.88 -4.66 28.17
CA CYS A 240 34.43 -4.11 29.45
C CYS A 240 33.00 -4.59 29.74
N ASN A 241 32.66 -4.66 31.01
CA ASN A 241 31.29 -4.84 31.48
C ASN A 241 30.73 -3.54 32.08
N LEU A 242 29.45 -3.55 32.40
CA LEU A 242 28.75 -2.36 32.94
C LEU A 242 29.38 -1.90 34.28
N GLN A 243 29.90 -2.82 35.11
CA GLN A 243 30.55 -2.49 36.37
C GLN A 243 31.89 -1.76 36.14
N ASP A 244 32.65 -2.14 35.10
CA ASP A 244 33.87 -1.44 34.72
C ASP A 244 33.56 0.01 34.32
N LEU A 245 32.53 0.23 33.50
CA LEU A 245 32.12 1.56 33.11
C LEU A 245 31.59 2.37 34.29
N GLN A 246 30.82 1.74 35.18
CA GLN A 246 30.36 2.42 36.40
C GLN A 246 31.52 2.89 37.27
N ARG A 247 32.54 2.03 37.48
CA ARG A 247 33.75 2.41 38.23
C ARG A 247 34.54 3.54 37.58
N LEU A 248 34.61 3.55 36.25
CA LEU A 248 35.23 4.66 35.52
C LEU A 248 34.44 5.98 35.69
N SER A 249 33.10 5.88 35.70
CA SER A 249 32.24 7.03 35.93
C SER A 249 32.31 7.54 37.37
N ASP A 250 32.33 6.64 38.37
CA ASP A 250 32.46 7.00 39.77
C ASP A 250 33.82 7.70 40.04
N ALA A 251 34.84 7.37 39.26
CA ALA A 251 36.15 8.04 39.32
C ALA A 251 36.22 9.34 38.48
N GLY A 252 35.14 9.74 37.83
CA GLY A 252 35.05 10.95 37.02
C GLY A 252 35.81 10.89 35.69
N LEU A 253 36.20 9.67 35.23
CA LEU A 253 36.97 9.48 33.99
C LEU A 253 36.08 9.47 32.74
N ILE A 254 34.84 9.04 32.90
CA ILE A 254 33.81 9.03 31.86
C ILE A 254 32.48 9.59 32.40
N THR A 255 31.63 10.06 31.53
CA THR A 255 30.27 10.50 31.85
C THR A 255 29.28 9.66 31.11
N PHE A 256 28.25 9.18 31.82
CA PHE A 256 27.09 8.59 31.22
C PHE A 256 26.14 9.69 30.74
N GLY A 257 25.64 9.53 29.52
CA GLY A 257 24.57 10.33 28.94
C GLY A 257 23.48 9.45 28.36
N GLU A 258 22.47 10.08 27.82
CA GLU A 258 21.46 9.44 27.00
C GLU A 258 21.49 10.09 25.64
N SER A 259 21.47 9.28 24.59
CA SER A 259 21.30 9.76 23.23
C SER A 259 20.16 9.02 22.56
N GLU A 260 19.52 9.72 21.63
CA GLU A 260 18.48 9.10 20.83
C GLU A 260 19.08 8.17 19.79
N ILE A 261 18.49 6.97 19.68
CA ILE A 261 18.81 5.98 18.65
C ILE A 261 17.64 5.81 17.71
N TRP A 262 17.91 5.98 16.42
CA TRP A 262 16.94 5.74 15.37
C TRP A 262 16.74 4.24 15.14
N ARG A 263 15.47 3.80 15.13
CA ARG A 263 15.08 2.46 14.68
C ARG A 263 15.05 2.49 13.15
N ASP A 264 16.21 2.24 12.54
CA ASP A 264 16.33 2.24 11.09
C ASP A 264 16.19 0.81 10.56
N PRO A 265 15.12 0.49 9.81
CA PRO A 265 14.93 -0.84 9.22
C PRO A 265 16.00 -1.20 8.21
N LEU A 266 16.76 -0.22 7.72
CA LEU A 266 17.81 -0.38 6.72
C LEU A 266 19.23 -0.47 7.31
N ALA A 267 19.39 -0.32 8.61
CA ALA A 267 20.71 -0.28 9.26
C ALA A 267 21.57 -1.54 9.05
N GLN A 268 20.93 -2.69 8.77
CA GLN A 268 21.63 -3.98 8.57
C GLN A 268 21.72 -4.39 7.08
N SER A 269 21.27 -3.53 6.17
CA SER A 269 21.31 -3.85 4.74
C SER A 269 22.72 -3.72 4.20
N GLU A 270 23.27 -4.79 3.62
CA GLU A 270 24.52 -4.73 2.88
C GLU A 270 24.30 -3.96 1.59
N ILE A 271 24.96 -2.81 1.46
CA ILE A 271 24.81 -1.92 0.31
C ILE A 271 26.01 -2.11 -0.61
N HIS A 272 25.80 -2.74 -1.75
CA HIS A 272 26.78 -2.78 -2.83
C HIS A 272 26.47 -1.65 -3.82
N SER A 273 27.38 -0.68 -3.94
CA SER A 273 27.23 0.38 -4.94
C SER A 273 27.55 -0.19 -6.32
N LEU A 274 26.55 -0.17 -7.22
CA LEU A 274 26.71 -0.53 -8.60
C LEU A 274 26.73 0.72 -9.49
N PRO A 275 27.60 0.80 -10.50
CA PRO A 275 27.58 1.91 -11.45
C PRO A 275 26.26 1.92 -12.23
N PRO A 276 25.75 3.12 -12.56
CA PRO A 276 24.54 3.22 -13.35
C PRO A 276 24.72 2.60 -14.76
N PRO A 277 23.72 1.83 -15.23
CA PRO A 277 23.74 1.31 -16.58
C PRO A 277 23.63 2.45 -17.61
N SER A 278 24.13 2.20 -18.84
CA SER A 278 23.96 3.14 -19.93
C SER A 278 22.49 3.21 -20.37
N LEU A 279 21.98 4.43 -20.54
CA LEU A 279 20.61 4.68 -20.98
C LEU A 279 20.46 4.51 -22.51
N THR A 280 19.30 3.98 -22.93
CA THR A 280 18.88 4.01 -24.35
C THR A 280 18.55 5.42 -24.80
N LEU A 281 18.34 5.62 -26.12
CA LEU A 281 17.97 6.93 -26.67
C LEU A 281 16.63 7.42 -26.10
N GLU A 282 15.63 6.54 -26.02
CA GLU A 282 14.31 6.84 -25.49
C GLU A 282 14.37 7.18 -23.99
N GLN A 283 15.20 6.46 -23.24
CA GLN A 283 15.41 6.75 -21.81
C GLN A 283 16.10 8.10 -21.61
N LYS A 284 17.12 8.43 -22.44
CA LYS A 284 17.78 9.74 -22.39
C LYS A 284 16.82 10.87 -22.71
N ASP A 285 15.96 10.72 -23.72
CA ASP A 285 14.93 11.71 -24.04
C ASP A 285 13.92 11.88 -22.90
N ALA A 286 13.47 10.78 -22.30
CA ALA A 286 12.57 10.81 -21.14
C ALA A 286 13.21 11.54 -19.94
N VAL A 287 14.46 11.23 -19.61
CA VAL A 287 15.21 11.91 -18.53
C VAL A 287 15.36 13.39 -18.83
N ARG A 288 15.72 13.77 -20.08
CA ARG A 288 15.85 15.17 -20.50
C ARG A 288 14.52 15.93 -20.30
N LYS A 289 13.39 15.39 -20.77
CA LYS A 289 12.06 16.01 -20.59
C LYS A 289 11.70 16.20 -19.12
N ILE A 290 12.03 15.24 -18.26
CA ILE A 290 11.82 15.37 -16.81
C ILE A 290 12.71 16.47 -16.21
N GLN A 291 13.97 16.61 -16.69
CA GLN A 291 14.87 17.69 -16.28
C GLN A 291 14.33 19.07 -16.68
N ASP A 292 13.69 19.20 -17.84
CA ASP A 292 13.01 20.44 -18.26
C ASP A 292 11.90 20.82 -17.25
N GLY A 293 11.19 19.81 -16.70
CA GLY A 293 10.21 20.01 -15.65
C GLY A 293 10.80 20.57 -14.34
N PHE A 294 11.99 20.11 -13.93
CA PHE A 294 12.68 20.68 -12.77
C PHE A 294 13.08 22.13 -13.02
N THR A 295 13.56 22.43 -14.23
CA THR A 295 13.92 23.81 -14.62
C THR A 295 12.69 24.73 -14.55
N SER A 296 11.54 24.30 -15.08
CA SER A 296 10.27 25.02 -14.98
C SER A 296 9.86 25.26 -13.53
N SER A 297 9.97 24.24 -12.68
CA SER A 297 9.69 24.36 -11.25
C SER A 297 10.56 25.40 -10.54
N GLN A 298 11.86 25.43 -10.84
CA GLN A 298 12.80 26.41 -10.26
C GLN A 298 12.46 27.85 -10.68
N GLN A 299 11.96 28.03 -11.90
CA GLN A 299 11.50 29.33 -12.42
C GLN A 299 10.12 29.74 -11.86
N GLY A 300 9.57 29.01 -10.92
CA GLY A 300 8.28 29.28 -10.29
C GLY A 300 7.06 28.79 -11.07
N GLY A 301 7.25 28.13 -12.21
CA GLY A 301 6.20 27.46 -12.99
C GLY A 301 5.66 26.23 -12.28
N SER A 302 4.52 25.73 -12.75
CA SER A 302 3.98 24.43 -12.36
C SER A 302 4.31 23.42 -13.46
N PRO A 303 5.19 22.42 -13.19
CA PRO A 303 5.51 21.42 -14.18
C PRO A 303 4.26 20.65 -14.60
N VAL A 304 4.15 20.32 -15.88
CA VAL A 304 3.11 19.41 -16.35
C VAL A 304 3.41 17.99 -15.83
N PRO A 305 2.39 17.18 -15.51
CA PRO A 305 2.61 15.78 -15.17
C PRO A 305 3.21 14.98 -16.32
N TYR A 306 4.03 13.99 -15.98
CA TYR A 306 4.62 13.05 -16.94
C TYR A 306 3.95 11.69 -16.80
N LEU A 307 3.46 11.14 -17.92
CA LEU A 307 2.96 9.78 -17.99
C LEU A 307 3.98 8.91 -18.73
N LEU A 308 4.71 8.09 -17.96
CA LEU A 308 5.74 7.20 -18.48
C LEU A 308 5.12 5.85 -18.82
N HIS A 309 4.79 5.67 -20.10
CA HIS A 309 4.30 4.43 -20.67
C HIS A 309 5.47 3.60 -21.17
N GLY A 310 5.80 2.52 -20.48
CA GLY A 310 6.91 1.68 -20.88
C GLY A 310 6.58 0.20 -20.68
N VAL A 311 6.83 -0.61 -21.70
CA VAL A 311 6.60 -2.07 -21.63
C VAL A 311 7.31 -2.69 -20.41
N THR A 312 6.92 -3.90 -20.05
CA THR A 312 7.58 -4.62 -18.95
C THR A 312 9.07 -4.77 -19.25
N SER A 313 9.95 -4.51 -18.27
CA SER A 313 11.42 -4.53 -18.41
C SER A 313 11.98 -3.46 -19.38
N SER A 314 11.29 -2.35 -19.60
CA SER A 314 11.82 -1.21 -20.38
C SER A 314 12.78 -0.30 -19.60
N GLY A 315 13.05 -0.61 -18.32
CA GLY A 315 13.97 0.19 -17.48
C GLY A 315 13.35 1.45 -16.88
N LYS A 316 12.03 1.52 -16.70
CA LYS A 316 11.34 2.64 -16.02
C LYS A 316 12.03 3.06 -14.72
N THR A 317 12.44 2.07 -13.90
CA THR A 317 13.08 2.32 -12.60
C THR A 317 14.38 3.12 -12.75
N GLU A 318 15.15 2.92 -13.82
CA GLU A 318 16.39 3.68 -14.04
C GLU A 318 16.09 5.16 -14.33
N ILE A 319 14.99 5.46 -15.05
CA ILE A 319 14.53 6.84 -15.24
C ILE A 319 14.17 7.47 -13.90
N TYR A 320 13.49 6.73 -13.01
CA TYR A 320 13.18 7.23 -11.68
C TYR A 320 14.44 7.53 -10.87
N LEU A 321 15.44 6.64 -10.91
CA LEU A 321 16.72 6.86 -10.22
C LEU A 321 17.46 8.10 -10.75
N HIS A 322 17.45 8.33 -12.07
CA HIS A 322 17.99 9.56 -12.65
C HIS A 322 17.20 10.80 -12.22
N ALA A 323 15.87 10.76 -12.23
CA ALA A 323 15.05 11.87 -11.76
C ALA A 323 15.28 12.18 -10.26
N VAL A 324 15.43 11.15 -9.42
CA VAL A 324 15.83 11.31 -8.02
C VAL A 324 17.19 11.96 -7.89
N GLN A 325 18.16 11.50 -8.66
CA GLN A 325 19.50 12.09 -8.63
C GLN A 325 19.47 13.59 -8.96
N GLU A 326 18.70 13.99 -9.96
CA GLU A 326 18.57 15.39 -10.35
C GLU A 326 17.88 16.24 -9.26
N VAL A 327 16.77 15.77 -8.71
CA VAL A 327 16.08 16.55 -7.65
C VAL A 327 16.94 16.71 -6.40
N LEU A 328 17.76 15.69 -6.06
CA LEU A 328 18.71 15.77 -4.94
C LEU A 328 19.84 16.77 -5.19
N LYS A 329 20.32 16.90 -6.42
CA LYS A 329 21.30 17.94 -6.81
C LYS A 329 20.73 19.36 -6.60
N LEU A 330 19.41 19.52 -6.76
CA LEU A 330 18.72 20.78 -6.51
C LEU A 330 18.44 21.05 -5.03
N GLY A 331 18.90 20.16 -4.12
CA GLY A 331 18.66 20.27 -2.68
C GLY A 331 17.24 19.91 -2.24
N ARG A 332 16.40 19.44 -3.15
CA ARG A 332 15.02 19.01 -2.88
C ARG A 332 14.94 17.50 -2.67
N GLN A 333 13.78 17.00 -2.31
CA GLN A 333 13.56 15.62 -1.87
C GLN A 333 12.61 14.88 -2.82
N ALA A 334 12.60 13.54 -2.72
CA ALA A 334 11.78 12.68 -3.57
C ALA A 334 10.86 11.75 -2.76
N ILE A 335 9.65 11.55 -3.26
CA ILE A 335 8.68 10.54 -2.81
C ILE A 335 8.49 9.54 -3.94
N ILE A 336 8.74 8.25 -3.66
CA ILE A 336 8.59 7.16 -4.62
C ILE A 336 7.51 6.21 -4.12
N LEU A 337 6.39 6.19 -4.80
CA LEU A 337 5.31 5.27 -4.51
C LEU A 337 5.47 4.01 -5.34
N VAL A 338 5.45 2.86 -4.65
CA VAL A 338 5.44 1.53 -5.26
C VAL A 338 4.32 0.70 -4.65
N PRO A 339 3.65 -0.19 -5.38
CA PRO A 339 2.67 -1.10 -4.78
C PRO A 339 3.30 -1.92 -3.65
N GLU A 340 2.55 -2.16 -2.56
CA GLU A 340 3.10 -2.84 -1.37
C GLU A 340 3.71 -4.21 -1.70
N ILE A 341 3.11 -4.95 -2.64
CA ILE A 341 3.61 -6.25 -3.12
C ILE A 341 4.90 -6.11 -3.94
N SER A 342 5.06 -4.98 -4.64
CA SER A 342 6.26 -4.69 -5.45
C SER A 342 7.42 -4.12 -4.62
N LEU A 343 7.20 -3.84 -3.32
CA LEU A 343 8.24 -3.39 -2.40
C LEU A 343 9.11 -4.58 -1.96
N THR A 344 9.73 -5.22 -2.94
CA THR A 344 10.65 -6.34 -2.72
C THR A 344 12.02 -5.83 -2.25
N PRO A 345 12.81 -6.68 -1.57
CA PRO A 345 14.20 -6.34 -1.23
C PRO A 345 15.01 -5.87 -2.45
N GLN A 346 14.76 -6.47 -3.61
CA GLN A 346 15.42 -6.10 -4.87
C GLN A 346 15.09 -4.67 -5.32
N THR A 347 13.83 -4.26 -5.25
CA THR A 347 13.42 -2.88 -5.56
C THR A 347 14.04 -1.89 -4.58
N VAL A 348 13.99 -2.20 -3.28
CA VAL A 348 14.55 -1.36 -2.22
C VAL A 348 16.06 -1.21 -2.40
N ASN A 349 16.78 -2.32 -2.65
CA ASN A 349 18.22 -2.31 -2.83
C ASN A 349 18.69 -1.47 -4.02
N ARG A 350 17.92 -1.33 -5.09
CA ARG A 350 18.21 -0.42 -6.21
C ARG A 350 18.31 1.03 -5.75
N PHE A 351 17.39 1.48 -4.89
CA PHE A 351 17.43 2.85 -4.33
C PHE A 351 18.55 3.00 -3.30
N LEU A 352 18.75 2.01 -2.44
CA LEU A 352 19.82 2.04 -1.42
C LEU A 352 21.21 2.09 -2.04
N SER A 353 21.46 1.27 -3.07
CA SER A 353 22.74 1.23 -3.79
C SER A 353 23.08 2.56 -4.46
N ARG A 354 22.04 3.28 -4.95
CA ARG A 354 22.20 4.55 -5.66
C ARG A 354 22.29 5.73 -4.70
N PHE A 355 21.59 5.69 -3.55
CA PHE A 355 21.46 6.78 -2.59
C PHE A 355 21.72 6.33 -1.16
N PRO A 356 22.94 5.84 -0.84
CA PRO A 356 23.24 5.31 0.48
C PRO A 356 23.05 6.38 1.56
N GLY A 357 22.41 5.99 2.67
CA GLY A 357 22.14 6.86 3.82
C GLY A 357 21.05 7.91 3.63
N LYS A 358 20.47 8.06 2.42
CA LYS A 358 19.45 9.07 2.10
C LYS A 358 18.03 8.52 1.99
N VAL A 359 17.88 7.19 1.96
CA VAL A 359 16.60 6.51 1.71
C VAL A 359 15.93 6.11 3.01
N GLY A 360 14.64 6.38 3.12
CA GLY A 360 13.76 5.88 4.18
C GLY A 360 12.63 5.04 3.62
N LEU A 361 12.29 3.95 4.30
CA LEU A 361 11.19 3.06 3.95
C LEU A 361 9.95 3.33 4.78
N VAL A 362 8.80 3.27 4.13
CA VAL A 362 7.48 3.32 4.79
C VAL A 362 6.64 2.17 4.26
N HIS A 363 6.24 1.23 5.09
CA HIS A 363 5.29 0.16 4.73
C HIS A 363 4.62 -0.46 5.96
N SER A 364 3.55 -1.24 5.74
CA SER A 364 2.72 -1.82 6.82
C SER A 364 3.45 -2.83 7.71
N LYS A 365 4.47 -3.53 7.19
CA LYS A 365 5.25 -4.55 7.91
C LYS A 365 6.26 -3.96 8.92
N LEU A 366 6.55 -2.65 8.85
CA LEU A 366 7.39 -1.96 9.84
C LEU A 366 6.66 -1.85 11.18
N SER A 367 7.41 -1.99 12.27
CA SER A 367 6.90 -1.74 13.61
C SER A 367 6.43 -0.28 13.75
N PRO A 368 5.50 0.01 14.65
CA PRO A 368 5.08 1.40 14.91
C PRO A 368 6.23 2.33 15.28
N GLY A 369 7.24 1.83 15.99
CA GLY A 369 8.43 2.59 16.36
C GLY A 369 9.32 2.94 15.16
N GLU A 370 9.60 1.99 14.26
CA GLU A 370 10.34 2.23 13.01
C GLU A 370 9.63 3.23 12.10
N ARG A 371 8.31 3.10 11.97
CA ARG A 371 7.49 4.05 11.18
C ARG A 371 7.54 5.45 11.76
N TYR A 372 7.48 5.57 13.09
CA TYR A 372 7.56 6.85 13.79
C TYR A 372 8.94 7.49 13.63
N ASP A 373 10.02 6.72 13.80
CA ASP A 373 11.38 7.22 13.66
C ASP A 373 11.70 7.61 12.20
N THR A 374 11.24 6.83 11.22
CA THR A 374 11.35 7.19 9.80
C THR A 374 10.60 8.49 9.51
N TRP A 375 9.40 8.66 10.04
CA TRP A 375 8.58 9.86 9.89
C TRP A 375 9.28 11.09 10.50
N ARG A 376 9.87 10.97 11.71
CA ARG A 376 10.61 12.06 12.35
C ARG A 376 11.89 12.42 11.59
N ARG A 377 12.64 11.43 11.13
CA ARG A 377 13.84 11.65 10.30
C ARG A 377 13.50 12.35 8.99
N ALA A 378 12.39 12.00 8.37
CA ALA A 378 11.90 12.67 7.17
C ALA A 378 11.52 14.13 7.44
N ARG A 379 10.78 14.41 8.54
CA ARG A 379 10.42 15.76 8.98
C ARG A 379 11.65 16.63 9.24
N ALA A 380 12.68 16.06 9.85
CA ALA A 380 13.95 16.74 10.10
C ALA A 380 14.87 16.87 8.86
N GLY A 381 14.45 16.38 7.68
CA GLY A 381 15.25 16.43 6.45
C GLY A 381 16.43 15.46 6.42
N LEU A 382 16.57 14.56 7.40
CA LEU A 382 17.61 13.53 7.45
C LEU A 382 17.41 12.43 6.40
N ILE A 383 16.20 12.23 5.95
CA ILE A 383 15.83 11.37 4.82
C ILE A 383 15.49 12.26 3.64
N GLN A 384 16.10 11.99 2.49
CA GLN A 384 15.92 12.77 1.27
C GLN A 384 15.06 12.02 0.23
N VAL A 385 14.98 10.69 0.31
CA VAL A 385 14.20 9.84 -0.60
C VAL A 385 13.33 8.92 0.24
N VAL A 386 12.02 9.00 0.08
CA VAL A 386 11.07 8.11 0.74
C VAL A 386 10.52 7.12 -0.27
N VAL A 387 10.62 5.82 0.04
CA VAL A 387 10.07 4.74 -0.79
C VAL A 387 9.01 3.98 -0.01
N GLY A 388 7.86 3.74 -0.61
CA GLY A 388 6.79 2.99 0.04
C GLY A 388 5.48 2.96 -0.73
N PRO A 389 4.42 2.32 -0.18
CA PRO A 389 3.10 2.28 -0.78
C PRO A 389 2.38 3.63 -0.63
N ARG A 390 1.09 3.67 -0.96
CA ARG A 390 0.26 4.89 -0.93
C ARG A 390 0.46 5.78 0.30
N SER A 391 0.69 5.20 1.48
CA SER A 391 0.89 5.95 2.73
C SER A 391 2.20 6.75 2.77
N ALA A 392 3.19 6.38 1.96
CA ALA A 392 4.46 7.10 1.87
C ALA A 392 4.29 8.51 1.29
N LEU A 393 3.22 8.77 0.53
CA LEU A 393 2.88 10.09 -0.01
C LEU A 393 2.80 11.16 1.08
N PHE A 394 2.33 10.79 2.27
CA PHE A 394 2.09 11.73 3.38
C PHE A 394 3.28 11.88 4.33
N THR A 395 4.44 11.32 3.99
CA THR A 395 5.65 11.51 4.79
C THR A 395 6.06 12.99 4.74
N PRO A 396 6.30 13.64 5.89
CA PRO A 396 6.48 15.08 5.97
C PRO A 396 7.89 15.51 5.55
N LEU A 397 8.21 15.35 4.29
CA LEU A 397 9.43 15.91 3.71
C LEU A 397 9.30 17.45 3.66
N PRO A 398 10.32 18.20 4.07
CA PRO A 398 10.29 19.68 4.05
C PRO A 398 10.03 20.29 2.68
N ASP A 399 10.72 19.80 1.64
CA ASP A 399 10.56 20.30 0.28
C ASP A 399 10.60 19.21 -0.78
N PRO A 400 9.53 18.39 -0.92
CA PRO A 400 9.45 17.38 -1.97
C PRO A 400 9.40 18.06 -3.35
N GLY A 401 10.41 17.76 -4.18
CA GLY A 401 10.54 18.28 -5.55
C GLY A 401 10.21 17.25 -6.63
N LEU A 402 10.12 15.98 -6.25
CA LEU A 402 9.78 14.87 -7.15
C LEU A 402 8.81 13.93 -6.47
N ILE A 403 7.75 13.55 -7.19
CA ILE A 403 6.85 12.46 -6.81
C ILE A 403 6.82 11.46 -7.97
N VAL A 404 7.15 10.20 -7.69
CA VAL A 404 7.07 9.10 -8.65
C VAL A 404 6.01 8.12 -8.18
N ILE A 405 5.16 7.65 -9.09
CA ILE A 405 4.24 6.55 -8.85
C ILE A 405 4.55 5.45 -9.85
N ASP A 406 5.18 4.40 -9.38
CA ASP A 406 5.42 3.20 -10.21
C ASP A 406 4.18 2.31 -10.23
N GLU A 407 3.95 1.64 -11.37
CA GLU A 407 2.75 0.82 -11.63
C GLU A 407 1.45 1.55 -11.25
N CYS A 408 1.27 2.79 -11.74
CA CYS A 408 0.16 3.70 -11.36
C CYS A 408 -1.24 3.15 -11.64
N HIS A 409 -1.36 2.03 -12.37
CA HIS A 409 -2.60 1.29 -12.62
C HIS A 409 -2.99 0.37 -11.45
N ASP A 410 -2.12 0.17 -10.44
CA ASP A 410 -2.37 -0.79 -9.37
C ASP A 410 -3.53 -0.36 -8.45
N ASP A 411 -4.48 -1.28 -8.24
CA ASP A 411 -5.65 -1.04 -7.39
C ASP A 411 -5.27 -0.67 -5.94
N SER A 412 -4.06 -1.04 -5.45
CA SER A 412 -3.61 -0.72 -4.08
C SER A 412 -3.42 0.78 -3.83
N TYR A 413 -3.35 1.59 -4.89
CA TYR A 413 -3.35 3.04 -4.78
C TYR A 413 -4.71 3.65 -4.48
N PHE A 414 -5.78 2.86 -4.53
CA PHE A 414 -7.09 3.29 -4.10
C PHE A 414 -7.43 2.75 -2.69
N GLN A 415 -7.86 3.63 -1.79
CA GLN A 415 -8.36 3.28 -0.46
C GLN A 415 -9.88 3.33 -0.49
N ASP A 416 -10.56 2.19 -0.31
CA ASP A 416 -12.02 2.07 -0.33
C ASP A 416 -12.60 1.44 0.95
N ASP A 417 -11.75 0.86 1.80
CA ASP A 417 -12.12 0.14 3.02
C ASP A 417 -12.32 1.04 4.24
N SER A 418 -11.82 2.27 4.18
CA SER A 418 -11.85 3.25 5.26
C SER A 418 -11.96 4.68 4.71
N GLN A 419 -12.42 5.63 5.56
CA GLN A 419 -12.45 7.05 5.19
C GLN A 419 -11.11 7.74 5.52
N PRO A 420 -10.64 8.65 4.66
CA PRO A 420 -11.20 9.03 3.34
C PRO A 420 -11.05 7.92 2.29
N ALA A 421 -12.06 7.72 1.45
CA ALA A 421 -11.94 6.89 0.26
C ALA A 421 -11.24 7.71 -0.83
N TYR A 422 -9.95 7.47 -1.07
CA TYR A 422 -9.14 8.32 -1.95
C TYR A 422 -8.23 7.51 -2.88
N SER A 423 -7.90 8.13 -4.02
CA SER A 423 -6.86 7.70 -4.94
C SER A 423 -5.52 8.36 -4.57
N ALA A 424 -4.48 7.57 -4.31
CA ALA A 424 -3.14 8.11 -4.07
C ALA A 424 -2.57 8.80 -5.32
N VAL A 425 -2.97 8.38 -6.53
CA VAL A 425 -2.60 9.05 -7.79
C VAL A 425 -3.15 10.47 -7.82
N ASP A 426 -4.43 10.63 -7.52
CA ASP A 426 -5.07 11.95 -7.46
C ASP A 426 -4.49 12.83 -6.34
N ALA A 427 -4.28 12.25 -5.16
CA ALA A 427 -3.67 12.96 -4.04
C ALA A 427 -2.23 13.41 -4.36
N ALA A 428 -1.47 12.57 -5.07
CA ALA A 428 -0.12 12.92 -5.52
C ALA A 428 -0.11 14.05 -6.56
N LEU A 429 -1.06 14.03 -7.51
CA LEU A 429 -1.24 15.12 -8.48
C LEU A 429 -1.59 16.45 -7.79
N MET A 430 -2.47 16.43 -6.78
CA MET A 430 -2.76 17.60 -5.96
C MET A 430 -1.52 18.08 -5.21
N TYR A 431 -0.80 17.16 -4.57
CA TYR A 431 0.37 17.50 -3.76
C TYR A 431 1.51 18.04 -4.62
N ALA A 432 1.75 17.44 -5.80
CA ALA A 432 2.72 17.93 -6.77
C ALA A 432 2.40 19.37 -7.22
N ARG A 433 1.14 19.66 -7.50
CA ARG A 433 0.69 21.03 -7.84
C ARG A 433 0.93 22.01 -6.69
N ILE A 434 0.57 21.66 -5.45
CA ILE A 434 0.76 22.50 -4.26
C ILE A 434 2.25 22.80 -4.04
N LYS A 435 3.13 21.80 -4.18
CA LYS A 435 4.58 21.92 -3.97
C LYS A 435 5.35 22.35 -5.22
N LYS A 436 4.68 22.54 -6.36
CA LYS A 436 5.31 22.74 -7.68
C LYS A 436 6.36 21.65 -7.96
N ALA A 437 6.08 20.42 -7.54
CA ALA A 437 6.95 19.27 -7.71
C ALA A 437 6.73 18.64 -9.09
N VAL A 438 7.78 18.06 -9.65
CA VAL A 438 7.67 17.19 -10.82
C VAL A 438 6.99 15.89 -10.40
N ILE A 439 6.00 15.44 -11.17
CA ILE A 439 5.33 14.15 -10.95
C ILE A 439 5.48 13.24 -12.17
N VAL A 440 5.90 11.99 -11.93
CA VAL A 440 6.07 10.95 -12.94
C VAL A 440 5.19 9.77 -12.59
N LEU A 441 4.25 9.45 -13.46
CA LEU A 441 3.32 8.32 -13.33
C LEU A 441 3.77 7.23 -14.29
N GLY A 442 4.33 6.14 -13.79
CA GLY A 442 4.86 5.07 -14.62
C GLY A 442 3.99 3.82 -14.62
N SER A 443 3.78 3.25 -15.80
CA SER A 443 3.09 1.97 -15.97
C SER A 443 3.42 1.32 -17.31
N ALA A 444 3.27 -0.02 -17.38
CA ALA A 444 3.24 -0.73 -18.66
C ALA A 444 1.86 -0.66 -19.31
N THR A 445 0.83 -0.45 -18.52
CA THR A 445 -0.57 -0.41 -18.92
C THR A 445 -1.28 0.70 -18.15
N PRO A 446 -1.03 1.98 -18.45
CA PRO A 446 -1.66 3.10 -17.74
C PRO A 446 -3.19 2.99 -17.75
N PRO A 447 -3.88 3.46 -16.69
CA PRO A 447 -5.35 3.46 -16.67
C PRO A 447 -5.95 4.30 -17.81
N VAL A 448 -7.07 3.82 -18.37
CA VAL A 448 -7.76 4.46 -19.51
C VAL A 448 -8.17 5.90 -19.18
N ASP A 449 -8.69 6.13 -18.00
CA ASP A 449 -9.07 7.46 -17.52
C ASP A 449 -7.85 8.38 -17.36
N LEU A 450 -6.71 7.84 -16.94
CA LEU A 450 -5.47 8.59 -16.79
C LEU A 450 -4.88 8.99 -18.17
N VAL A 451 -4.90 8.07 -19.14
CA VAL A 451 -4.48 8.37 -20.53
C VAL A 451 -5.40 9.41 -21.17
N TYR A 452 -6.72 9.27 -21.00
CA TYR A 452 -7.68 10.26 -21.49
C TYR A 452 -7.42 11.64 -20.86
N ARG A 453 -7.19 11.68 -19.55
CA ARG A 453 -6.88 12.90 -18.82
C ARG A 453 -5.56 13.52 -19.28
N ALA A 454 -4.51 12.71 -19.46
CA ALA A 454 -3.22 13.15 -19.94
C ALA A 454 -3.33 13.85 -21.30
N ASN A 455 -4.06 13.25 -22.24
CA ASN A 455 -4.31 13.83 -23.56
C ASN A 455 -5.13 15.13 -23.48
N LYS A 456 -6.16 15.17 -22.62
CA LYS A 456 -7.06 16.32 -22.47
C LYS A 456 -6.38 17.51 -21.79
N GLU A 457 -5.53 17.25 -20.78
CA GLU A 457 -4.86 18.27 -19.97
C GLU A 457 -3.45 18.63 -20.50
N GLY A 458 -3.00 18.01 -21.61
CA GLY A 458 -1.71 18.28 -22.23
C GLY A 458 -0.51 17.81 -21.38
N TRP A 459 -0.59 16.64 -20.76
CA TRP A 459 0.52 16.05 -20.03
C TRP A 459 1.63 15.61 -20.98
N SER A 460 2.84 15.50 -20.48
CA SER A 460 3.97 14.97 -21.26
C SER A 460 3.93 13.44 -21.27
N MET A 461 3.70 12.86 -22.45
CA MET A 461 3.76 11.43 -22.67
C MET A 461 5.20 11.01 -22.94
N LEU A 462 5.72 10.05 -22.16
CA LEU A 462 7.05 9.46 -22.32
C LEU A 462 6.90 7.99 -22.65
N GLU A 463 7.40 7.57 -23.81
CA GLU A 463 7.21 6.20 -24.29
C GLU A 463 8.52 5.40 -24.27
N LEU A 464 8.45 4.18 -23.74
CA LEU A 464 9.54 3.20 -23.73
C LEU A 464 9.06 1.90 -24.36
N PRO A 465 9.05 1.80 -25.69
CA PRO A 465 8.44 0.68 -26.40
C PRO A 465 9.28 -0.61 -26.39
N VAL A 466 10.52 -0.54 -25.95
CA VAL A 466 11.49 -1.63 -26.08
C VAL A 466 11.86 -2.22 -24.73
N ARG A 467 11.99 -3.55 -24.67
CA ARG A 467 12.49 -4.27 -23.49
C ARG A 467 14.02 -4.25 -23.49
N ILE A 468 14.59 -4.11 -22.28
CA ILE A 468 16.04 -4.09 -22.08
C ILE A 468 16.47 -5.36 -21.36
N LEU A 469 17.53 -5.98 -21.84
CA LEU A 469 18.20 -7.07 -21.15
C LEU A 469 19.10 -6.51 -20.05
N ALA A 470 18.56 -6.36 -18.86
CA ALA A 470 19.23 -5.66 -17.75
C ALA A 470 20.33 -6.45 -17.04
N HIS A 471 20.47 -7.78 -17.28
CA HIS A 471 21.25 -8.67 -16.40
C HIS A 471 22.05 -9.69 -17.20
N LYS A 472 22.78 -9.25 -18.23
CA LYS A 472 23.63 -10.15 -19.03
C LYS A 472 24.56 -11.00 -18.16
N GLU A 473 25.26 -10.35 -17.23
CA GLU A 473 26.20 -11.01 -16.29
C GLU A 473 25.49 -11.92 -15.30
N THR A 474 24.34 -11.50 -14.77
CA THR A 474 23.56 -12.30 -13.83
C THR A 474 22.98 -13.56 -14.51
N ILE A 475 22.46 -13.39 -15.73
CA ILE A 475 21.92 -14.52 -16.51
C ILE A 475 23.05 -15.51 -16.85
N GLN A 476 24.22 -15.00 -17.21
CA GLN A 476 25.35 -15.84 -17.53
C GLN A 476 25.86 -16.61 -16.31
N ALA A 477 25.97 -15.98 -15.17
CA ALA A 477 26.33 -16.60 -13.89
C ALA A 477 25.29 -17.66 -13.44
N GLU A 478 23.99 -17.39 -13.65
CA GLU A 478 22.92 -18.36 -13.37
C GLU A 478 22.98 -19.58 -14.31
N LEU A 479 23.18 -19.35 -15.60
CA LEU A 479 23.32 -20.43 -16.58
C LEU A 479 24.56 -21.30 -16.26
N GLU A 480 25.67 -20.68 -15.89
CA GLU A 480 26.89 -21.39 -15.45
C GLU A 480 26.64 -22.21 -14.18
N SER A 481 25.95 -21.64 -13.17
CA SER A 481 25.61 -22.34 -11.94
C SER A 481 24.70 -23.53 -12.14
N LEU A 482 23.88 -23.50 -13.19
CA LEU A 482 22.94 -24.55 -13.56
C LEU A 482 23.51 -25.53 -14.62
N HIS A 483 24.79 -25.36 -15.01
CA HIS A 483 25.47 -26.16 -16.04
C HIS A 483 24.72 -26.13 -17.39
N LEU A 484 23.98 -25.05 -17.66
CA LEU A 484 23.32 -24.83 -18.94
C LEU A 484 24.28 -24.17 -19.94
N PRO A 485 24.12 -24.41 -21.27
CA PRO A 485 25.01 -23.86 -22.26
C PRO A 485 25.00 -22.32 -22.22
N SER A 486 26.20 -21.74 -22.29
CA SER A 486 26.39 -20.29 -22.38
C SER A 486 25.69 -19.73 -23.61
N LEU A 487 24.94 -18.66 -23.44
CA LEU A 487 24.25 -18.00 -24.55
C LEU A 487 25.15 -16.95 -25.19
N SER A 488 25.21 -16.94 -26.49
CA SER A 488 25.80 -15.83 -27.26
C SER A 488 24.81 -14.67 -27.26
N PHE A 489 25.17 -13.55 -26.64
CA PHE A 489 24.39 -12.33 -26.67
C PHE A 489 24.73 -11.53 -27.94
N PRO A 490 23.74 -11.04 -28.70
CA PRO A 490 24.02 -10.21 -29.84
C PRO A 490 24.76 -8.93 -29.41
N GLU A 491 25.96 -8.74 -29.98
CA GLU A 491 26.78 -7.54 -29.76
C GLU A 491 26.29 -6.39 -30.64
N THR A 492 25.11 -5.88 -30.39
CA THR A 492 24.63 -4.68 -31.05
C THR A 492 24.44 -3.56 -30.06
N GLY A 493 25.49 -2.78 -29.81
CA GLY A 493 25.43 -1.62 -28.90
C GLY A 493 25.58 -1.93 -27.42
N LEU A 494 25.63 -0.87 -26.61
CA LEU A 494 25.81 -0.90 -25.15
C LEU A 494 24.61 -1.50 -24.36
N THR A 495 23.46 -1.70 -25.02
CA THR A 495 22.24 -2.29 -24.43
C THR A 495 21.60 -3.29 -25.37
N ALA A 496 21.50 -4.55 -24.95
CA ALA A 496 20.78 -5.57 -25.72
C ALA A 496 19.27 -5.41 -25.49
N THR A 497 18.50 -5.42 -26.59
CA THR A 497 17.03 -5.33 -26.57
C THR A 497 16.40 -6.67 -26.85
N LEU A 498 15.23 -6.95 -26.26
CA LEU A 498 14.48 -8.18 -26.46
C LEU A 498 13.09 -7.86 -27.03
N PRO A 499 12.57 -8.66 -27.98
CA PRO A 499 11.19 -8.53 -28.44
C PRO A 499 10.21 -8.90 -27.33
N LEU A 500 8.98 -8.42 -27.43
CA LEU A 500 7.87 -8.92 -26.61
C LEU A 500 7.60 -10.39 -26.94
N PRO A 501 7.23 -11.23 -25.96
CA PRO A 501 6.97 -12.64 -26.20
C PRO A 501 5.76 -12.83 -27.10
N PRO A 502 5.77 -13.79 -28.03
CA PRO A 502 4.58 -14.19 -28.77
C PRO A 502 3.52 -14.70 -27.79
N VAL A 503 2.27 -14.30 -28.02
CA VAL A 503 1.13 -14.69 -27.22
C VAL A 503 0.12 -15.43 -28.08
N GLU A 504 -0.18 -16.66 -27.71
CA GLU A 504 -1.12 -17.52 -28.40
C GLU A 504 -2.45 -17.59 -27.65
N ILE A 505 -3.57 -17.39 -28.37
CA ILE A 505 -4.90 -17.52 -27.80
C ILE A 505 -5.46 -18.88 -28.16
N ILE A 506 -5.82 -19.67 -27.15
CA ILE A 506 -6.44 -21.00 -27.35
C ILE A 506 -7.93 -20.93 -27.01
N ASP A 507 -8.75 -21.28 -28.02
CA ASP A 507 -10.21 -21.38 -27.85
C ASP A 507 -10.61 -22.66 -27.13
N MET A 508 -10.91 -22.55 -25.86
CA MET A 508 -11.34 -23.69 -25.03
C MET A 508 -12.69 -24.28 -25.46
N ARG A 509 -13.48 -23.57 -26.28
CA ARG A 509 -14.73 -24.09 -26.87
C ARG A 509 -14.42 -25.14 -27.92
N GLU A 510 -13.41 -24.91 -28.76
CA GLU A 510 -12.94 -25.86 -29.77
C GLU A 510 -12.25 -27.07 -29.11
N GLU A 511 -11.46 -26.86 -28.06
CA GLU A 511 -10.90 -27.94 -27.24
C GLU A 511 -11.99 -28.87 -26.69
N LEU A 512 -13.08 -28.32 -26.17
CA LEU A 512 -14.22 -29.09 -25.68
C LEU A 512 -14.95 -29.84 -26.79
N LYS A 513 -15.17 -29.21 -27.96
CA LYS A 513 -15.82 -29.84 -29.12
C LYS A 513 -15.00 -30.99 -29.67
N SER A 514 -13.67 -30.88 -29.65
CA SER A 514 -12.75 -31.94 -30.07
C SER A 514 -12.48 -32.99 -29.00
N GLY A 515 -13.27 -32.98 -27.90
CA GLY A 515 -13.25 -34.02 -26.85
C GLY A 515 -12.30 -33.77 -25.68
N ASN A 516 -11.50 -32.70 -25.70
CA ASN A 516 -10.63 -32.36 -24.57
C ASN A 516 -11.45 -31.76 -23.41
N ARG A 517 -11.58 -32.50 -22.31
CA ARG A 517 -12.27 -32.09 -21.09
C ARG A 517 -11.32 -31.64 -19.98
N SER A 518 -10.01 -31.66 -20.23
CA SER A 518 -8.99 -31.16 -19.30
C SER A 518 -9.14 -29.66 -19.03
N ILE A 519 -8.56 -29.21 -17.93
CA ILE A 519 -8.39 -27.78 -17.65
C ILE A 519 -7.28 -27.17 -18.50
N PHE A 520 -6.41 -28.02 -19.09
CA PHE A 520 -5.34 -27.64 -19.98
C PHE A 520 -5.69 -27.97 -21.43
N SER A 521 -5.47 -27.00 -22.31
CA SER A 521 -5.47 -27.25 -23.75
C SER A 521 -4.34 -28.18 -24.16
N ARG A 522 -4.47 -28.82 -25.31
CA ARG A 522 -3.41 -29.68 -25.86
C ARG A 522 -2.13 -28.87 -26.12
N GLU A 523 -2.27 -27.64 -26.59
CA GLU A 523 -1.14 -26.77 -26.84
C GLU A 523 -0.41 -26.38 -25.54
N LEU A 524 -1.13 -26.02 -24.48
CA LEU A 524 -0.50 -25.72 -23.19
C LEU A 524 0.15 -26.96 -22.57
N TYR A 525 -0.46 -28.13 -22.72
CA TYR A 525 0.12 -29.39 -22.27
C TYR A 525 1.45 -29.67 -22.98
N SER A 526 1.46 -29.59 -24.33
CA SER A 526 2.66 -29.82 -25.12
C SER A 526 3.77 -28.81 -24.81
N ALA A 527 3.41 -27.55 -24.62
CA ALA A 527 4.35 -26.51 -24.23
C ALA A 527 4.95 -26.72 -22.82
N LEU A 528 4.16 -27.23 -21.87
CA LEU A 528 4.67 -27.62 -20.54
C LEU A 528 5.63 -28.81 -20.65
N GLU A 529 5.28 -29.81 -21.41
CA GLU A 529 6.13 -30.98 -21.65
C GLU A 529 7.48 -30.61 -22.27
N GLU A 530 7.45 -29.74 -23.28
CA GLU A 530 8.65 -29.19 -23.92
C GLU A 530 9.50 -28.41 -22.93
N THR A 531 8.88 -27.53 -22.13
CA THR A 531 9.56 -26.70 -21.12
C THR A 531 10.26 -27.57 -20.06
N LEU A 532 9.59 -28.60 -19.57
CA LEU A 532 10.14 -29.52 -18.57
C LEU A 532 11.26 -30.38 -19.14
N THR A 533 11.12 -30.89 -20.38
CA THR A 533 12.15 -31.68 -21.08
C THR A 533 13.46 -30.91 -21.27
N HIS A 534 13.35 -29.57 -21.47
CA HIS A 534 14.52 -28.70 -21.60
C HIS A 534 15.01 -28.14 -20.25
N HIS A 535 14.51 -28.63 -19.12
CA HIS A 535 14.86 -28.12 -17.78
C HIS A 535 14.65 -26.60 -17.63
N ARG A 536 13.59 -26.06 -18.24
CA ARG A 536 13.21 -24.64 -18.15
C ARG A 536 12.05 -24.47 -17.18
N GLN A 537 11.76 -23.20 -16.86
CA GLN A 537 10.72 -22.88 -15.90
C GLN A 537 9.45 -22.37 -16.57
N ALA A 538 8.30 -22.76 -15.99
CA ALA A 538 6.99 -22.29 -16.41
C ALA A 538 6.26 -21.55 -15.26
N ILE A 539 5.43 -20.58 -15.66
CA ILE A 539 4.46 -19.93 -14.76
C ILE A 539 3.05 -20.30 -15.24
N LEU A 540 2.22 -20.81 -14.34
CA LEU A 540 0.80 -21.00 -14.57
C LEU A 540 -0.01 -20.01 -13.76
N PHE A 541 -0.68 -19.15 -14.48
CA PHE A 541 -1.45 -18.06 -13.90
C PHE A 541 -2.95 -18.38 -13.88
N LEU A 542 -3.57 -18.21 -12.70
CA LEU A 542 -5.02 -18.30 -12.53
C LEU A 542 -5.57 -17.00 -11.97
N ASN A 543 -6.41 -16.33 -12.73
CA ASN A 543 -7.06 -15.10 -12.26
C ASN A 543 -8.20 -15.44 -11.27
N ARG A 544 -7.87 -15.63 -9.97
CA ARG A 544 -8.86 -15.87 -8.92
C ARG A 544 -9.08 -14.60 -8.09
N ARG A 545 -10.25 -13.96 -8.22
CA ARG A 545 -10.76 -12.98 -7.27
C ARG A 545 -12.01 -13.52 -6.58
N GLY A 546 -11.90 -13.91 -5.30
CA GLY A 546 -13.02 -14.25 -4.42
C GLY A 546 -13.74 -15.58 -4.73
N SER A 547 -14.73 -15.89 -3.90
CA SER A 547 -15.62 -17.06 -4.00
C SER A 547 -16.81 -16.83 -4.94
N ALA A 548 -16.82 -15.75 -5.72
CA ALA A 548 -17.94 -15.40 -6.57
C ALA A 548 -18.07 -16.35 -7.76
N THR A 549 -19.21 -16.96 -7.85
CA THR A 549 -19.55 -17.92 -8.89
C THR A 549 -20.17 -17.16 -10.07
N TYR A 550 -19.42 -17.00 -11.15
CA TYR A 550 -19.97 -16.46 -12.39
C TYR A 550 -20.53 -17.58 -13.29
N VAL A 551 -21.48 -17.22 -14.13
CA VAL A 551 -22.17 -18.15 -15.01
C VAL A 551 -21.91 -17.78 -16.45
N PHE A 552 -21.38 -18.74 -17.19
CA PHE A 552 -21.20 -18.64 -18.63
C PHE A 552 -21.47 -19.96 -19.34
N CYS A 553 -21.71 -19.89 -20.62
CA CYS A 553 -21.90 -21.07 -21.46
C CYS A 553 -20.55 -21.57 -21.96
N ARG A 554 -20.15 -22.78 -21.58
CA ARG A 554 -18.90 -23.39 -22.02
C ARG A 554 -18.87 -23.72 -23.51
N ASN A 555 -20.06 -23.83 -24.15
CA ASN A 555 -20.17 -24.18 -25.56
C ASN A 555 -19.95 -22.98 -26.49
N CYS A 556 -20.39 -21.77 -26.13
CA CYS A 556 -20.26 -20.59 -26.97
C CYS A 556 -19.61 -19.39 -26.28
N GLY A 557 -19.16 -19.52 -25.02
CA GLY A 557 -18.54 -18.44 -24.26
C GLY A 557 -19.52 -17.37 -23.74
N TYR A 558 -20.82 -17.44 -24.08
CA TYR A 558 -21.77 -16.39 -23.69
C TYR A 558 -21.86 -16.26 -22.17
N SER A 559 -21.60 -15.06 -21.67
CA SER A 559 -21.79 -14.66 -20.27
C SER A 559 -23.13 -13.96 -20.09
N LEU A 560 -23.88 -14.31 -19.03
CA LEU A 560 -25.19 -13.70 -18.77
C LEU A 560 -25.01 -12.26 -18.29
N ARG A 561 -25.56 -11.31 -19.05
CA ARG A 561 -25.44 -9.87 -18.76
C ARG A 561 -26.76 -9.26 -18.28
N CYS A 562 -26.66 -8.20 -17.52
CA CYS A 562 -27.79 -7.39 -17.08
C CYS A 562 -28.36 -6.59 -18.25
N PRO A 563 -29.68 -6.65 -18.53
CA PRO A 563 -30.28 -5.91 -19.64
C PRO A 563 -30.32 -4.38 -19.41
N ARG A 564 -30.08 -3.91 -18.18
CA ARG A 564 -30.09 -2.49 -17.79
C ARG A 564 -28.70 -1.85 -17.80
N CYS A 565 -27.67 -2.59 -17.33
CA CYS A 565 -26.34 -2.06 -17.10
C CYS A 565 -25.28 -2.69 -18.01
N ASP A 566 -25.63 -3.70 -18.79
CA ASP A 566 -24.73 -4.53 -19.60
C ASP A 566 -23.54 -5.15 -18.82
N LEU A 567 -23.65 -5.21 -17.49
CA LEU A 567 -22.65 -5.87 -16.63
C LEU A 567 -22.99 -7.35 -16.43
N PRO A 568 -21.97 -8.22 -16.23
CA PRO A 568 -22.21 -9.63 -15.94
C PRO A 568 -23.06 -9.84 -14.69
N LEU A 569 -23.97 -10.84 -14.74
CA LEU A 569 -24.80 -11.24 -13.60
C LEU A 569 -24.06 -12.24 -12.73
N THR A 570 -24.17 -12.08 -11.42
CA THR A 570 -23.58 -13.00 -10.43
C THR A 570 -24.64 -13.98 -9.92
N TYR A 571 -24.27 -15.25 -9.80
CA TYR A 571 -25.16 -16.27 -9.25
C TYR A 571 -24.99 -16.41 -7.73
N HIS A 572 -26.10 -16.32 -7.02
CA HIS A 572 -26.19 -16.51 -5.58
C HIS A 572 -26.75 -17.89 -5.27
N THR A 573 -25.92 -18.79 -4.77
CA THR A 573 -26.28 -20.19 -4.47
C THR A 573 -27.38 -20.29 -3.43
N ASN A 574 -27.39 -19.41 -2.42
CA ASN A 574 -28.38 -19.40 -1.35
C ASN A 574 -29.79 -19.05 -1.82
N GLU A 575 -29.90 -18.21 -2.83
CA GLU A 575 -31.16 -17.72 -3.38
C GLU A 575 -31.53 -18.40 -4.71
N SER A 576 -30.60 -19.18 -5.28
CA SER A 576 -30.71 -19.80 -6.61
C SER A 576 -31.05 -18.80 -7.73
N LYS A 577 -30.56 -17.55 -7.61
CA LYS A 577 -30.84 -16.43 -8.53
C LYS A 577 -29.58 -15.79 -9.07
N LEU A 578 -29.70 -15.26 -10.27
CA LEU A 578 -28.76 -14.34 -10.90
C LEU A 578 -29.11 -12.90 -10.49
N MET A 579 -28.13 -12.11 -10.08
CA MET A 579 -28.32 -10.74 -9.62
C MET A 579 -27.31 -9.78 -10.26
N CYS A 580 -27.76 -8.58 -10.59
CA CYS A 580 -26.90 -7.46 -10.92
C CYS A 580 -26.62 -6.63 -9.67
N HIS A 581 -25.36 -6.55 -9.26
CA HIS A 581 -24.94 -5.79 -8.07
C HIS A 581 -24.84 -4.28 -8.28
N THR A 582 -25.19 -3.80 -9.47
CA THR A 582 -25.23 -2.37 -9.78
C THR A 582 -26.64 -1.81 -9.70
N CYS A 583 -27.60 -2.47 -10.34
CA CYS A 583 -28.99 -1.97 -10.40
C CYS A 583 -30.02 -2.85 -9.69
N GLY A 584 -29.61 -3.94 -9.05
CA GLY A 584 -30.49 -4.87 -8.35
C GLY A 584 -31.37 -5.77 -9.26
N TYR A 585 -31.17 -5.75 -10.59
CA TYR A 585 -31.90 -6.65 -11.49
C TYR A 585 -31.67 -8.11 -11.13
N GLN A 586 -32.74 -8.90 -11.06
CA GLN A 586 -32.70 -10.33 -10.71
C GLN A 586 -33.40 -11.17 -11.76
N ARG A 587 -32.89 -12.39 -11.97
CA ARG A 587 -33.54 -13.43 -12.80
C ARG A 587 -33.13 -14.82 -12.35
N ASN A 588 -33.87 -15.83 -12.77
CA ASN A 588 -33.49 -17.22 -12.56
C ASN A 588 -32.36 -17.65 -13.52
N LEU A 589 -31.56 -18.64 -13.10
CA LEU A 589 -30.59 -19.28 -14.00
C LEU A 589 -31.31 -20.01 -15.14
N PRO A 590 -31.02 -19.70 -16.41
CA PRO A 590 -31.65 -20.41 -17.53
C PRO A 590 -31.13 -21.85 -17.62
N ILE A 591 -31.98 -22.79 -17.93
CA ILE A 591 -31.63 -24.20 -18.11
C ILE A 591 -30.77 -24.41 -19.36
N ARG A 592 -30.98 -23.55 -20.37
CA ARG A 592 -30.26 -23.55 -21.66
C ARG A 592 -29.71 -22.19 -21.98
N CYS A 593 -28.59 -22.17 -22.67
CA CYS A 593 -27.98 -20.92 -23.12
C CYS A 593 -28.91 -20.15 -24.06
N PRO A 594 -29.15 -18.85 -23.83
CA PRO A 594 -30.00 -18.05 -24.71
C PRO A 594 -29.46 -17.89 -26.14
N VAL A 595 -28.17 -18.08 -26.36
CA VAL A 595 -27.50 -17.86 -27.64
C VAL A 595 -27.37 -19.16 -28.43
N CYS A 596 -26.84 -20.24 -27.84
CA CYS A 596 -26.57 -21.47 -28.57
C CYS A 596 -27.43 -22.66 -28.14
N ASN A 597 -28.43 -22.44 -27.28
CA ASN A 597 -29.36 -23.43 -26.76
C ASN A 597 -28.73 -24.65 -26.04
N SER A 598 -27.45 -24.60 -25.76
CA SER A 598 -26.69 -25.65 -25.04
C SER A 598 -27.07 -25.70 -23.55
N THR A 599 -27.04 -26.89 -22.96
CA THR A 599 -27.20 -27.10 -21.51
C THR A 599 -25.90 -26.85 -20.72
N GLN A 600 -24.83 -26.49 -21.42
CA GLN A 600 -23.51 -26.24 -20.82
C GLN A 600 -23.36 -24.84 -20.19
N ILE A 601 -24.48 -24.17 -19.91
CA ILE A 601 -24.50 -22.95 -19.13
C ILE A 601 -24.50 -23.30 -17.64
N LYS A 602 -23.38 -23.06 -16.98
CA LYS A 602 -23.16 -23.50 -15.60
C LYS A 602 -22.28 -22.50 -14.85
N GLN A 603 -22.30 -22.66 -13.53
CA GLN A 603 -21.35 -22.01 -12.64
C GLN A 603 -19.95 -22.56 -12.87
N TYR A 604 -18.96 -21.69 -12.81
CA TYR A 604 -17.57 -22.06 -12.92
C TYR A 604 -16.74 -21.43 -11.79
N GLY A 605 -15.99 -22.28 -11.09
CA GLY A 605 -15.00 -21.88 -10.08
C GLY A 605 -13.83 -22.86 -10.13
N MET A 606 -12.60 -22.33 -10.28
CA MET A 606 -11.38 -23.11 -10.26
C MET A 606 -10.42 -22.51 -9.22
N GLY A 607 -9.85 -23.34 -8.37
CA GLY A 607 -8.81 -22.98 -7.40
C GLY A 607 -7.42 -23.41 -7.87
N THR A 608 -6.38 -22.77 -7.34
CA THR A 608 -4.97 -23.13 -7.55
C THR A 608 -4.66 -24.56 -7.13
N GLU A 609 -5.37 -25.08 -6.11
CA GLU A 609 -5.27 -26.46 -5.64
C GLU A 609 -5.66 -27.47 -6.71
N LYS A 610 -6.74 -27.20 -7.45
CA LYS A 610 -7.19 -28.10 -8.53
C LYS A 610 -6.18 -28.11 -9.68
N VAL A 611 -5.56 -26.95 -9.98
CA VAL A 611 -4.50 -26.84 -10.98
C VAL A 611 -3.28 -27.65 -10.54
N GLU A 612 -2.85 -27.48 -9.29
CA GLU A 612 -1.72 -28.22 -8.70
C GLU A 612 -1.96 -29.75 -8.74
N GLN A 613 -3.14 -30.18 -8.31
CA GLN A 613 -3.51 -31.60 -8.34
C GLN A 613 -3.45 -32.18 -9.75
N THR A 614 -4.05 -31.49 -10.73
CA THR A 614 -4.05 -31.97 -12.12
C THR A 614 -2.63 -32.03 -12.70
N LEU A 615 -1.76 -31.08 -12.36
CA LEU A 615 -0.36 -31.11 -12.79
C LEU A 615 0.41 -32.27 -12.17
N LYS A 616 0.20 -32.56 -10.89
CA LYS A 616 0.82 -33.75 -10.25
C LYS A 616 0.43 -35.07 -10.92
N GLU A 617 -0.80 -35.14 -11.41
CA GLU A 617 -1.29 -36.31 -12.16
C GLU A 617 -0.66 -36.40 -13.56
N LEU A 618 -0.49 -35.25 -14.25
CA LEU A 618 0.03 -35.17 -15.62
C LEU A 618 1.57 -35.21 -15.68
N PHE A 619 2.24 -34.59 -14.72
CA PHE A 619 3.70 -34.44 -14.65
C PHE A 619 4.22 -34.83 -13.26
N PRO A 620 4.23 -36.14 -12.90
CA PRO A 620 4.59 -36.60 -11.56
C PRO A 620 6.03 -36.27 -11.12
N SER A 621 6.94 -36.10 -12.09
CA SER A 621 8.34 -35.76 -11.85
C SER A 621 8.63 -34.26 -11.69
N ALA A 622 7.66 -33.40 -11.99
CA ALA A 622 7.85 -31.97 -11.93
C ALA A 622 7.72 -31.43 -10.49
N ASN A 623 8.65 -30.54 -10.09
CA ASN A 623 8.59 -29.85 -8.84
C ASN A 623 7.66 -28.66 -8.96
N LEU A 624 6.53 -28.72 -8.26
CA LEU A 624 5.49 -27.68 -8.29
C LEU A 624 5.61 -26.75 -7.08
N LEU A 625 5.47 -25.46 -7.29
CA LEU A 625 5.42 -24.47 -6.24
C LEU A 625 4.15 -23.64 -6.37
N ARG A 626 3.39 -23.48 -5.29
CA ARG A 626 2.16 -22.69 -5.26
C ARG A 626 2.38 -21.37 -4.54
N TRP A 627 1.95 -20.28 -5.18
CA TRP A 627 2.04 -18.92 -4.66
C TRP A 627 0.66 -18.24 -4.69
N ASP A 628 -0.07 -18.40 -3.62
CA ASP A 628 -1.39 -17.80 -3.42
C ASP A 628 -1.54 -17.23 -2.00
N HIS A 629 -2.72 -16.66 -1.70
CA HIS A 629 -3.00 -16.07 -0.40
C HIS A 629 -2.91 -17.07 0.76
N GLU A 630 -3.15 -18.34 0.52
CA GLU A 630 -3.12 -19.36 1.57
C GLU A 630 -1.69 -19.76 1.94
N THR A 631 -0.81 -19.88 0.93
CA THR A 631 0.60 -20.22 1.11
C THR A 631 1.44 -19.06 1.64
N THR A 632 0.90 -17.83 1.64
CA THR A 632 1.64 -16.61 1.99
C THR A 632 1.15 -15.92 3.26
N ARG A 633 0.44 -16.62 4.15
CA ARG A 633 -0.07 -16.05 5.41
C ARG A 633 1.03 -15.69 6.41
N GLU A 634 2.13 -16.41 6.41
CA GLU A 634 3.23 -16.19 7.34
C GLU A 634 4.20 -15.10 6.84
N LYS A 635 4.76 -14.36 7.79
CA LYS A 635 5.73 -13.30 7.49
C LYS A 635 6.99 -13.90 6.85
N GLY A 636 7.39 -13.39 5.67
CA GLY A 636 8.57 -13.87 4.94
C GLY A 636 8.31 -15.00 3.93
N SER A 637 7.10 -15.61 3.89
CA SER A 637 6.78 -16.69 2.94
C SER A 637 6.94 -16.28 1.48
N HIS A 638 6.63 -15.01 1.15
CA HIS A 638 6.81 -14.48 -0.21
C HIS A 638 8.26 -14.56 -0.67
N ASP A 639 9.19 -14.12 0.19
CA ASP A 639 10.62 -14.07 -0.15
C ASP A 639 11.21 -15.48 -0.26
N LEU A 640 10.75 -16.42 0.58
CA LEU A 640 11.15 -17.82 0.52
C LEU A 640 10.66 -18.50 -0.76
N ILE A 641 9.39 -18.34 -1.13
CA ILE A 641 8.83 -18.92 -2.35
C ILE A 641 9.60 -18.40 -3.58
N LEU A 642 9.85 -17.10 -3.63
CA LEU A 642 10.58 -16.47 -4.72
C LEU A 642 12.03 -16.98 -4.78
N ALA A 643 12.72 -17.05 -3.64
CA ALA A 643 14.09 -17.55 -3.57
C ALA A 643 14.20 -19.01 -4.01
N HIS A 644 13.23 -19.86 -3.63
CA HIS A 644 13.17 -21.25 -4.08
C HIS A 644 13.00 -21.37 -5.59
N PHE A 645 12.11 -20.57 -6.18
CA PHE A 645 11.87 -20.58 -7.61
C PHE A 645 13.07 -20.07 -8.40
N ILE A 646 13.67 -18.96 -7.98
CA ILE A 646 14.87 -18.39 -8.62
C ILE A 646 16.04 -19.37 -8.57
N ARG A 647 16.19 -20.15 -7.50
CA ARG A 647 17.25 -21.18 -7.36
C ARG A 647 16.96 -22.48 -8.13
N HIS A 648 15.98 -22.50 -8.99
CA HIS A 648 15.58 -23.70 -9.76
C HIS A 648 15.13 -24.91 -8.91
N ASN A 649 14.69 -24.68 -7.68
CA ASN A 649 14.17 -25.74 -6.83
C ASN A 649 12.70 -26.10 -7.18
N ALA A 650 12.11 -25.42 -8.16
CA ALA A 650 10.80 -25.72 -8.70
C ALA A 650 10.76 -25.42 -10.20
N ASP A 651 10.07 -26.28 -10.94
CA ASP A 651 9.95 -26.24 -12.40
C ASP A 651 8.73 -25.41 -12.84
N ILE A 652 7.63 -25.52 -12.08
CA ILE A 652 6.37 -24.83 -12.38
C ILE A 652 5.91 -24.03 -11.17
N LEU A 653 5.71 -22.72 -11.37
CA LEU A 653 5.13 -21.83 -10.37
C LEU A 653 3.65 -21.57 -10.70
N ILE A 654 2.77 -22.03 -9.80
CA ILE A 654 1.32 -21.84 -9.93
C ILE A 654 0.90 -20.70 -9.03
N GLY A 655 0.19 -19.72 -9.56
CA GLY A 655 -0.25 -18.66 -8.69
C GLY A 655 -1.29 -17.72 -9.28
N THR A 656 -1.60 -16.69 -8.49
CA THR A 656 -2.63 -15.70 -8.79
C THR A 656 -2.02 -14.32 -9.06
N GLN A 657 -2.73 -13.24 -8.88
CA GLN A 657 -2.33 -11.87 -9.22
C GLN A 657 -0.95 -11.42 -8.67
N MET A 658 -0.42 -12.11 -7.67
CA MET A 658 0.93 -11.83 -7.17
C MET A 658 2.02 -12.10 -8.21
N LEU A 659 1.81 -13.07 -9.11
CA LEU A 659 2.73 -13.38 -10.20
C LEU A 659 2.81 -12.29 -11.29
N ALA A 660 1.75 -11.50 -11.42
CA ALA A 660 1.72 -10.41 -12.38
C ALA A 660 2.63 -9.22 -11.99
N LYS A 661 3.02 -9.10 -10.69
CA LYS A 661 3.63 -7.89 -10.15
C LYS A 661 5.12 -8.03 -9.86
N GLY A 662 5.93 -7.09 -10.37
CA GLY A 662 7.29 -6.76 -9.91
C GLY A 662 8.39 -7.82 -9.92
N LEU A 663 8.13 -9.05 -10.40
CA LEU A 663 9.08 -10.14 -10.38
C LEU A 663 10.04 -10.11 -11.57
N ASP A 664 11.31 -10.33 -11.33
CA ASP A 664 12.30 -10.55 -12.36
C ASP A 664 12.71 -12.02 -12.35
N LEU A 665 12.23 -12.79 -13.36
CA LEU A 665 12.38 -14.23 -13.48
C LEU A 665 12.97 -14.56 -14.85
N PRO A 666 14.30 -14.50 -15.02
CA PRO A 666 14.93 -14.59 -16.32
C PRO A 666 14.83 -15.96 -17.01
N LEU A 667 14.65 -17.03 -16.24
CA LEU A 667 14.62 -18.42 -16.77
C LEU A 667 13.20 -18.90 -17.15
N VAL A 668 12.18 -18.08 -16.97
CA VAL A 668 10.81 -18.40 -17.37
C VAL A 668 10.64 -18.28 -18.86
N THR A 669 10.42 -19.42 -19.54
CA THR A 669 10.21 -19.50 -21.00
C THR A 669 8.74 -19.71 -21.35
N LEU A 670 7.91 -20.23 -20.45
CA LEU A 670 6.49 -20.45 -20.68
C LEU A 670 5.65 -19.76 -19.63
N VAL A 671 4.63 -19.03 -20.10
CA VAL A 671 3.56 -18.49 -19.24
C VAL A 671 2.23 -19.01 -19.75
N GLY A 672 1.53 -19.80 -18.93
CA GLY A 672 0.19 -20.28 -19.23
C GLY A 672 -0.86 -19.56 -18.40
N VAL A 673 -1.84 -18.91 -19.03
CA VAL A 673 -3.03 -18.37 -18.37
C VAL A 673 -4.15 -19.37 -18.53
N ILE A 674 -4.58 -19.99 -17.43
CA ILE A 674 -5.48 -21.13 -17.45
C ILE A 674 -6.92 -20.73 -17.82
N LEU A 675 -7.32 -19.52 -17.41
CA LEU A 675 -8.66 -18.97 -17.69
C LEU A 675 -8.62 -17.45 -17.72
N ALA A 676 -8.49 -16.90 -18.91
CA ALA A 676 -8.38 -15.45 -19.10
C ALA A 676 -9.70 -14.71 -18.82
N ASP A 677 -10.85 -15.37 -19.00
CA ASP A 677 -12.19 -14.80 -18.95
C ASP A 677 -12.65 -14.39 -17.55
N VAL A 678 -12.03 -14.88 -16.48
CA VAL A 678 -12.50 -14.66 -15.11
C VAL A 678 -12.62 -13.17 -14.79
N GLY A 679 -11.63 -12.40 -15.20
CA GLY A 679 -11.62 -10.96 -15.00
C GLY A 679 -12.76 -10.24 -15.70
N LEU A 680 -13.10 -10.66 -16.91
CA LEU A 680 -14.16 -10.05 -17.75
C LEU A 680 -15.56 -10.21 -17.17
N ASN A 681 -15.75 -11.23 -16.35
CA ASN A 681 -17.06 -11.56 -15.79
C ASN A 681 -17.31 -10.94 -14.40
N LEU A 682 -16.46 -10.02 -13.95
CA LEU A 682 -16.71 -9.25 -12.72
C LEU A 682 -17.70 -8.11 -13.00
N PRO A 683 -18.60 -7.79 -12.06
CA PRO A 683 -19.61 -6.74 -12.23
C PRO A 683 -19.00 -5.33 -11.99
N ASP A 684 -17.95 -4.98 -12.71
CA ASP A 684 -17.28 -3.68 -12.67
C ASP A 684 -17.04 -3.23 -14.12
N TYR A 685 -17.35 -1.97 -14.44
CA TYR A 685 -17.14 -1.42 -15.79
C TYR A 685 -15.66 -1.43 -16.20
N ARG A 686 -14.72 -1.49 -15.25
CA ARG A 686 -13.26 -1.60 -15.47
C ARG A 686 -12.79 -3.04 -15.69
N SER A 687 -13.68 -4.02 -15.70
CA SER A 687 -13.30 -5.42 -15.84
C SER A 687 -12.52 -5.74 -17.12
N PRO A 688 -12.87 -5.19 -18.29
CA PRO A 688 -12.08 -5.36 -19.51
C PRO A 688 -10.68 -4.73 -19.39
N GLU A 689 -10.60 -3.52 -18.85
CA GLU A 689 -9.32 -2.82 -18.61
C GLU A 689 -8.41 -3.60 -17.67
N ARG A 690 -8.92 -4.04 -16.52
CA ARG A 690 -8.16 -4.85 -15.56
C ARG A 690 -7.70 -6.18 -16.14
N THR A 691 -8.53 -6.79 -17.00
CA THR A 691 -8.18 -8.04 -17.68
C THR A 691 -7.07 -7.79 -18.68
N PHE A 692 -7.18 -6.76 -19.50
CA PHE A 692 -6.12 -6.35 -20.44
C PHE A 692 -4.80 -6.08 -19.71
N GLN A 693 -4.81 -5.27 -18.66
CA GLN A 693 -3.65 -4.94 -17.84
C GLN A 693 -2.99 -6.20 -17.26
N LEU A 694 -3.78 -7.07 -16.69
CA LEU A 694 -3.32 -8.30 -16.07
C LEU A 694 -2.70 -9.26 -17.09
N LEU A 695 -3.39 -9.52 -18.21
CA LEU A 695 -2.91 -10.40 -19.27
C LEU A 695 -1.62 -9.89 -19.89
N THR A 696 -1.53 -8.59 -20.17
CA THR A 696 -0.32 -7.94 -20.71
C THR A 696 0.86 -8.08 -19.76
N GLN A 697 0.66 -7.90 -18.46
CA GLN A 697 1.70 -8.01 -17.45
C GLN A 697 2.17 -9.46 -17.29
N VAL A 698 1.23 -10.41 -17.22
CA VAL A 698 1.52 -11.84 -17.06
C VAL A 698 2.22 -12.37 -18.30
N ALA A 699 1.73 -12.06 -19.50
CA ALA A 699 2.40 -12.42 -20.76
C ALA A 699 3.83 -11.85 -20.81
N GLY A 700 4.02 -10.60 -20.36
CA GLY A 700 5.31 -9.96 -20.27
C GLY A 700 6.31 -10.59 -19.29
N ARG A 701 5.94 -11.64 -18.53
CA ARG A 701 6.88 -12.44 -17.72
C ARG A 701 7.66 -13.45 -18.53
N ALA A 702 7.11 -13.94 -19.64
CA ALA A 702 7.81 -14.84 -20.55
C ALA A 702 8.95 -14.13 -21.28
N GLY A 703 10.00 -14.88 -21.59
CA GLY A 703 11.07 -14.46 -22.49
C GLY A 703 11.84 -13.21 -22.03
N ARG A 704 12.21 -13.15 -20.77
CA ARG A 704 13.10 -12.09 -20.23
C ARG A 704 14.58 -12.41 -20.42
N SER A 705 14.88 -13.52 -21.03
CA SER A 705 16.23 -13.97 -21.36
C SER A 705 16.34 -14.26 -22.85
N PRO A 706 17.57 -14.40 -23.36
CA PRO A 706 17.83 -14.84 -24.75
C PRO A 706 17.30 -16.24 -25.06
N LEU A 707 16.89 -17.02 -24.06
CA LEU A 707 16.22 -18.32 -24.23
C LEU A 707 14.89 -18.20 -25.00
N GLY A 708 14.40 -16.96 -25.16
CA GLY A 708 13.07 -16.73 -25.71
C GLY A 708 11.98 -17.11 -24.71
N GLY A 709 10.75 -17.10 -25.17
CA GLY A 709 9.61 -17.54 -24.39
C GLY A 709 8.31 -17.24 -25.09
N LYS A 710 7.25 -17.96 -24.71
CA LYS A 710 5.89 -17.75 -25.21
C LYS A 710 4.87 -17.67 -24.09
N ALA A 711 3.77 -17.01 -24.35
CA ALA A 711 2.61 -17.01 -23.47
C ALA A 711 1.41 -17.68 -24.15
N ILE A 712 0.65 -18.48 -23.41
CA ILE A 712 -0.55 -19.17 -23.90
C ILE A 712 -1.72 -18.71 -23.05
N LEU A 713 -2.74 -18.13 -23.70
CA LEU A 713 -3.96 -17.66 -23.06
C LEU A 713 -5.12 -18.59 -23.39
N GLN A 714 -5.57 -19.39 -22.43
CA GLN A 714 -6.76 -20.22 -22.58
C GLN A 714 -8.01 -19.40 -22.26
N THR A 715 -8.99 -19.38 -23.16
CA THR A 715 -10.19 -18.57 -23.02
C THR A 715 -11.41 -19.21 -23.69
N PHE A 716 -12.62 -18.89 -23.15
CA PHE A 716 -13.89 -19.19 -23.80
C PHE A 716 -14.45 -18.00 -24.61
N GLN A 717 -13.74 -16.87 -24.61
CA GLN A 717 -14.11 -15.62 -25.30
C GLN A 717 -12.92 -15.11 -26.14
N PRO A 718 -12.39 -15.90 -27.09
CA PRO A 718 -11.18 -15.52 -27.83
C PRO A 718 -11.37 -14.25 -28.69
N GLU A 719 -12.61 -13.91 -29.05
CA GLU A 719 -12.91 -12.71 -29.85
C GLU A 719 -12.99 -11.42 -29.01
N HIS A 720 -12.92 -11.51 -27.68
CA HIS A 720 -13.07 -10.33 -26.82
C HIS A 720 -11.91 -9.36 -27.04
N TYR A 721 -12.22 -8.09 -27.34
CA TYR A 721 -11.22 -7.07 -27.69
C TYR A 721 -10.07 -6.94 -26.67
N ALA A 722 -10.35 -7.03 -25.36
CA ALA A 722 -9.33 -6.93 -24.33
C ALA A 722 -8.32 -8.10 -24.36
N ILE A 723 -8.79 -9.32 -24.70
CA ILE A 723 -7.92 -10.50 -24.85
C ILE A 723 -7.11 -10.40 -26.13
N GLN A 724 -7.74 -10.01 -27.25
CA GLN A 724 -7.11 -9.81 -28.54
C GLN A 724 -6.01 -8.73 -28.47
N ALA A 725 -6.32 -7.59 -27.84
CA ALA A 725 -5.35 -6.51 -27.66
C ALA A 725 -4.18 -6.93 -26.76
N ALA A 726 -4.42 -7.67 -25.67
CA ALA A 726 -3.37 -8.18 -24.81
C ALA A 726 -2.43 -9.16 -25.56
N ALA A 727 -3.01 -10.04 -26.39
CA ALA A 727 -2.22 -10.98 -27.19
C ALA A 727 -1.37 -10.33 -28.26
N ARG A 728 -1.84 -9.23 -28.85
CA ARG A 728 -1.11 -8.46 -29.85
C ARG A 728 -0.20 -7.40 -29.25
N HIS A 729 -0.18 -7.24 -27.92
CA HIS A 729 0.47 -6.13 -27.21
C HIS A 729 0.00 -4.74 -27.73
N ASP A 730 -1.25 -4.65 -28.22
CA ASP A 730 -1.84 -3.45 -28.80
C ASP A 730 -2.55 -2.61 -27.75
N THR A 731 -1.78 -1.81 -27.04
CA THR A 731 -2.31 -0.90 -26.02
C THR A 731 -3.13 0.23 -26.63
N ALA A 732 -2.71 0.74 -27.80
CA ALA A 732 -3.40 1.85 -28.44
C ALA A 732 -4.80 1.45 -28.95
N GLY A 733 -4.89 0.30 -29.63
CA GLY A 733 -6.17 -0.25 -30.08
C GLY A 733 -7.11 -0.54 -28.92
N PHE A 734 -6.58 -1.08 -27.81
CA PHE A 734 -7.37 -1.29 -26.61
C PHE A 734 -7.97 0.02 -26.06
N TYR A 735 -7.17 1.08 -25.93
CA TYR A 735 -7.66 2.37 -25.41
C TYR A 735 -8.74 2.98 -26.30
N GLN A 736 -8.56 2.89 -27.62
CA GLN A 736 -9.52 3.42 -28.56
C GLN A 736 -10.89 2.72 -28.40
N GLU A 737 -10.91 1.39 -28.39
CA GLU A 737 -12.14 0.61 -28.28
C GLU A 737 -12.80 0.76 -26.91
N GLU A 738 -12.02 0.69 -25.83
CA GLU A 738 -12.52 0.86 -24.46
C GLU A 738 -13.12 2.25 -24.24
N LEU A 739 -12.48 3.32 -24.73
CA LEU A 739 -13.02 4.69 -24.63
C LEU A 739 -14.32 4.85 -25.42
N GLU A 740 -14.44 4.22 -26.58
CA GLU A 740 -15.67 4.24 -27.36
C GLU A 740 -16.83 3.56 -26.63
N ILE A 741 -16.57 2.38 -26.04
CA ILE A 741 -17.56 1.66 -25.23
C ILE A 741 -17.98 2.49 -24.02
N ARG A 742 -17.02 3.07 -23.28
CA ARG A 742 -17.33 3.91 -22.11
C ARG A 742 -18.11 5.15 -22.47
N ARG A 743 -17.84 5.76 -23.62
CA ARG A 743 -18.61 6.91 -24.11
C ARG A 743 -20.04 6.53 -24.41
N LYS A 744 -20.27 5.40 -25.11
CA LYS A 744 -21.62 4.90 -25.44
C LYS A 744 -22.44 4.56 -24.20
N LEU A 745 -21.79 4.02 -23.16
CA LEU A 745 -22.44 3.59 -21.93
C LEU A 745 -22.45 4.64 -20.82
N GLY A 746 -21.88 5.82 -21.04
CA GLY A 746 -21.81 6.89 -20.04
C GLY A 746 -20.91 6.55 -18.84
N TYR A 747 -19.85 5.77 -19.01
CA TYR A 747 -18.90 5.45 -17.94
C TYR A 747 -17.73 6.45 -17.87
N PRO A 748 -17.03 6.53 -16.74
CA PRO A 748 -15.80 7.32 -16.65
C PRO A 748 -14.80 6.95 -17.74
N PRO A 749 -14.11 7.93 -18.36
CA PRO A 749 -13.94 9.35 -17.95
C PRO A 749 -15.03 10.31 -18.45
N PHE A 750 -16.07 9.85 -19.12
CA PHE A 750 -17.14 10.68 -19.70
C PHE A 750 -18.21 11.08 -18.67
N SER A 751 -18.31 10.37 -17.58
CA SER A 751 -19.14 10.68 -16.42
C SER A 751 -18.34 10.60 -15.13
N LYS A 752 -18.97 10.95 -14.01
CA LYS A 752 -18.44 10.74 -12.65
C LYS A 752 -19.36 9.79 -11.91
N LEU A 753 -18.79 8.76 -11.30
CA LEU A 753 -19.52 7.80 -10.49
C LEU A 753 -19.23 8.03 -9.01
N VAL A 754 -20.28 8.06 -8.19
CA VAL A 754 -20.20 8.10 -6.73
C VAL A 754 -20.89 6.87 -6.17
N LYS A 755 -20.19 6.05 -5.43
CA LYS A 755 -20.74 4.89 -4.73
C LYS A 755 -21.03 5.28 -3.28
N ILE A 756 -22.28 5.12 -2.86
CA ILE A 756 -22.70 5.27 -1.47
C ILE A 756 -22.98 3.88 -0.92
N GLU A 757 -22.27 3.47 0.11
CA GLU A 757 -22.36 2.14 0.69
C GLU A 757 -22.79 2.22 2.16
N PHE A 758 -23.84 1.45 2.51
CA PHE A 758 -24.36 1.33 3.87
C PHE A 758 -23.91 -0.01 4.45
N ARG A 759 -23.41 0.02 5.67
CA ARG A 759 -22.94 -1.17 6.41
C ARG A 759 -23.54 -1.19 7.81
N ASP A 760 -24.17 -2.30 8.21
CA ASP A 760 -24.63 -2.57 9.59
C ASP A 760 -24.64 -4.09 9.80
N LEU A 761 -24.63 -4.51 11.06
CA LEU A 761 -24.79 -5.91 11.46
C LEU A 761 -26.19 -6.46 11.15
N SER A 762 -27.20 -5.60 11.00
CA SER A 762 -28.58 -5.94 10.65
C SER A 762 -28.87 -5.62 9.20
N SER A 763 -29.09 -6.64 8.38
CA SER A 763 -29.47 -6.50 6.97
C SER A 763 -30.76 -5.66 6.80
N GLN A 764 -31.75 -5.85 7.67
CA GLN A 764 -32.99 -5.10 7.64
C GLN A 764 -32.77 -3.60 7.85
N ARG A 765 -31.85 -3.24 8.74
CA ARG A 765 -31.50 -1.84 9.02
C ARG A 765 -30.76 -1.21 7.85
N VAL A 766 -29.83 -1.96 7.22
CA VAL A 766 -29.15 -1.53 5.99
C VAL A 766 -30.15 -1.24 4.90
N GLU A 767 -31.10 -2.15 4.64
CA GLU A 767 -32.11 -1.97 3.61
C GLU A 767 -32.99 -0.74 3.86
N GLN A 768 -33.49 -0.56 5.08
CA GLN A 768 -34.31 0.59 5.46
C GLN A 768 -33.54 1.92 5.29
N GLN A 769 -32.31 2.00 5.77
CA GLN A 769 -31.51 3.23 5.67
C GLN A 769 -31.12 3.53 4.20
N THR A 770 -30.79 2.50 3.44
CA THR A 770 -30.45 2.64 2.01
C THR A 770 -31.65 3.13 1.22
N MET A 771 -32.86 2.58 1.46
CA MET A 771 -34.09 3.04 0.81
C MET A 771 -34.46 4.46 1.21
N ALA A 772 -34.26 4.84 2.46
CA ALA A 772 -34.50 6.21 2.91
C ALA A 772 -33.55 7.20 2.24
N ALA A 773 -32.26 6.87 2.19
CA ALA A 773 -31.26 7.70 1.51
C ALA A 773 -31.52 7.81 0.00
N PHE A 774 -31.89 6.69 -0.65
CA PHE A 774 -32.27 6.70 -2.07
C PHE A 774 -33.38 7.71 -2.37
N ARG A 775 -34.50 7.64 -1.61
CA ARG A 775 -35.62 8.58 -1.77
C ARG A 775 -35.21 10.03 -1.55
N GLN A 776 -34.39 10.28 -0.53
CA GLN A 776 -33.91 11.62 -0.21
C GLN A 776 -33.02 12.19 -1.33
N ILE A 777 -32.10 11.39 -1.86
CA ILE A 777 -31.22 11.81 -2.97
C ILE A 777 -32.05 12.03 -4.23
N GLN A 778 -33.02 11.15 -4.52
CA GLN A 778 -33.93 11.31 -5.66
C GLN A 778 -34.69 12.63 -5.57
N ASN A 779 -35.26 12.96 -4.40
CA ASN A 779 -35.95 14.24 -4.18
C ASN A 779 -35.01 15.43 -4.42
N TRP A 780 -33.75 15.37 -3.92
CA TRP A 780 -32.77 16.45 -4.14
C TRP A 780 -32.42 16.64 -5.61
N ILE A 781 -32.31 15.55 -6.38
CA ILE A 781 -32.06 15.59 -7.83
C ILE A 781 -33.23 16.27 -8.53
N GLU A 782 -34.48 15.93 -8.19
CA GLU A 782 -35.69 16.46 -8.76
C GLU A 782 -35.88 17.94 -8.38
N GLU A 783 -35.79 18.30 -7.09
CA GLU A 783 -35.90 19.67 -6.59
C GLU A 783 -34.80 20.58 -7.13
N GLY A 784 -33.55 20.08 -7.17
CA GLY A 784 -32.38 20.79 -7.69
C GLY A 784 -32.34 20.87 -9.23
N LYS A 785 -33.26 20.21 -9.93
CA LYS A 785 -33.31 20.10 -11.42
C LYS A 785 -31.99 19.63 -12.01
N HIS A 786 -31.33 18.69 -11.32
CA HIS A 786 -30.05 18.14 -11.75
C HIS A 786 -30.24 17.07 -12.84
N THR A 787 -30.67 17.46 -14.02
CA THR A 787 -31.05 16.57 -15.15
C THR A 787 -29.91 15.73 -15.69
N ALA A 788 -28.64 16.10 -15.40
CA ALA A 788 -27.46 15.34 -15.78
C ALA A 788 -27.04 14.29 -14.73
N THR A 789 -27.77 14.20 -13.60
CA THR A 789 -27.48 13.28 -12.51
C THR A 789 -28.50 12.15 -12.50
N GLU A 790 -28.02 10.93 -12.56
CA GLU A 790 -28.83 9.71 -12.49
C GLU A 790 -28.48 8.93 -11.23
N ILE A 791 -29.49 8.38 -10.55
CA ILE A 791 -29.29 7.48 -9.40
C ILE A 791 -29.58 6.05 -9.81
N ILE A 792 -28.66 5.15 -9.53
CA ILE A 792 -28.76 3.72 -9.88
C ILE A 792 -28.77 2.89 -8.59
N GLY A 793 -29.68 1.93 -8.54
CA GLY A 793 -29.85 1.08 -7.35
C GLY A 793 -31.15 1.41 -6.60
N PRO A 794 -31.26 1.12 -5.29
CA PRO A 794 -30.26 0.40 -4.46
C PRO A 794 -30.11 -1.06 -4.86
N ALA A 795 -28.91 -1.59 -4.64
CA ALA A 795 -28.58 -2.99 -4.90
C ALA A 795 -27.71 -3.58 -3.79
N PRO A 796 -27.84 -4.88 -3.46
CA PRO A 796 -26.94 -5.55 -2.54
C PRO A 796 -25.48 -5.51 -3.04
N CYS A 797 -24.53 -5.32 -2.14
CA CYS A 797 -23.12 -5.37 -2.47
C CYS A 797 -22.70 -6.76 -2.97
N PHE A 798 -21.68 -6.82 -3.84
CA PHE A 798 -21.16 -8.06 -4.40
C PHE A 798 -20.71 -9.04 -3.30
N PHE A 799 -20.08 -8.54 -2.26
CA PHE A 799 -19.83 -9.29 -1.03
C PHE A 799 -20.90 -8.89 -0.01
N SER A 800 -21.87 -9.76 0.23
CA SER A 800 -22.96 -9.50 1.17
C SER A 800 -22.51 -9.44 2.63
N ARG A 801 -21.31 -9.95 2.94
CA ARG A 801 -20.68 -9.85 4.27
C ARG A 801 -19.19 -9.64 4.15
N GLN A 802 -18.68 -8.60 4.80
CA GLN A 802 -17.27 -8.32 4.91
C GLN A 802 -16.94 -8.02 6.38
N ASN A 803 -15.96 -8.72 6.95
CA ASN A 803 -15.54 -8.55 8.35
C ASN A 803 -16.68 -8.66 9.38
N GLY A 804 -17.73 -9.46 9.07
CA GLY A 804 -18.87 -9.68 9.96
C GLY A 804 -20.03 -8.69 9.82
N TYR A 805 -19.92 -7.72 8.90
CA TYR A 805 -20.97 -6.75 8.55
C TYR A 805 -21.69 -7.16 7.28
#